data_f4793165d7ee480805bdc0deb33d329d
#
_entry.id   f4793165d7ee480805bdc0deb33d329d
#
_cell.length_a   1.000
_cell.length_b   1.000
_cell.length_c   1.000
_cell.angle_alpha   90.00
_cell.angle_beta   90.00
_cell.angle_gamma   90.00
#
_symmetry.space_group_name_H-M   'P 1'
#
loop_
_entity.id
_entity.type
_entity.pdbx_description
1 polymer ?
#
loop_
_entity_poly.entity_id
_entity_poly.type
_entity_poly.pdbx_seq_one_letter_code
_entity_poly.pdbx_strand_id
1 'polypeptide(L)'
;MWISFLACIILCAIVLYVPGYLLFRSLAFSTPRSIAFAPIASTAIISIVAIVNEKIGIFSAGSTVFGPTLVLCFIPYLIGKLIGHAKTTDRATSWDWKSLACYAAFGILICVYMFIKPLDGADSFYCRADNATHLNMVRYFVESGQWSSIGATTGTIAFIPGSAGFYPSAWHDLAALVCTLASSDPIVAINATNAVICGLVYPTSMWAFLTCLFPKSKLHIAVGAVASMSVACFPWTFLIKGPLVSNLLSYALLPAVLALFMHYIKAGIGVHWKGTLFSGILAVAALALSQPNGLFCAYIFAAAYITHRSMKRFSRNKVLAFALSAVVFIILWFVLLQLPFFAEVVNFPNTGGLTLTPVESFIASVTFEFYVGQPPQTILAIVAFVGCVVATKKHRVRLIFPAVYMVIAYGVSRCTDEYLRNVLCGFWYNDPWRLADAAAIFLVPLITMGLSAIIVAIAKSYDERKASKRPNATHKQSSLRVVTAVLLVVFTCYNFFPSYHNLVTHKREWSPFGFMRDRIAREYSTTRDHVYSTKEKDFVNRAMEMIPDGSLVINSPEDGSLFAYGVNGINTYFRHPTTGSLTDDANMIREGLDTIAESEEVRRAVKDVSAEYVLLLDQGVPYDEGKWLLQTTEDSLKRWDGINRITDETPGFETVLSDGDMRLYKITGTDDGGASGE
;
A
#
# COMPACT_ATOMS: atom_id res chain seq x y z
N MET A 1 24.77 -0.47 -1.00
CA MET A 1 23.31 -0.32 -0.88
C MET A 1 22.52 -1.05 -1.97
N TRP A 2 22.74 -0.88 -3.29
CA TRP A 2 21.99 -1.59 -4.33
C TRP A 2 22.12 -3.12 -4.32
N ILE A 3 23.27 -3.66 -3.88
CA ILE A 3 23.44 -5.12 -3.69
C ILE A 3 22.56 -5.61 -2.54
N SER A 4 22.53 -4.88 -1.42
CA SER A 4 21.64 -5.16 -0.29
C SER A 4 20.17 -5.08 -0.70
N PHE A 5 19.79 -4.07 -1.50
CA PHE A 5 18.45 -3.95 -2.07
C PHE A 5 18.03 -5.18 -2.90
N LEU A 6 18.93 -5.67 -3.76
CA LEU A 6 18.68 -6.89 -4.55
C LEU A 6 18.53 -8.12 -3.65
N ALA A 7 19.36 -8.25 -2.61
CA ALA A 7 19.23 -9.32 -1.62
C ALA A 7 17.88 -9.25 -0.89
N CYS A 8 17.45 -8.04 -0.48
CA CYS A 8 16.15 -7.82 0.13
C CYS A 8 14.99 -8.19 -0.82
N ILE A 9 15.07 -7.86 -2.12
CA ILE A 9 14.08 -8.27 -3.13
C ILE A 9 13.96 -9.79 -3.19
N ILE A 10 15.09 -10.50 -3.26
CA ILE A 10 15.11 -11.97 -3.35
C ILE A 10 14.52 -12.58 -2.07
N LEU A 11 14.94 -12.10 -0.90
CA LEU A 11 14.43 -12.59 0.38
C LEU A 11 12.94 -12.29 0.55
N CYS A 12 12.49 -11.11 0.19
CA CYS A 12 11.07 -10.76 0.22
C CYS A 12 10.23 -11.67 -0.69
N ALA A 13 10.73 -11.96 -1.89
CA ALA A 13 10.07 -12.91 -2.78
C ALA A 13 10.03 -14.33 -2.18
N ILE A 14 11.10 -14.80 -1.56
CA ILE A 14 11.15 -16.10 -0.86
C ILE A 14 10.14 -16.11 0.29
N VAL A 15 10.13 -15.10 1.14
CA VAL A 15 9.24 -14.97 2.30
C VAL A 15 7.77 -14.98 1.88
N LEU A 16 7.42 -14.28 0.82
CA LEU A 16 6.04 -14.20 0.34
C LEU A 16 5.58 -15.43 -0.43
N TYR A 17 6.47 -16.07 -1.18
CA TYR A 17 6.04 -17.13 -2.09
C TYR A 17 6.28 -18.55 -1.56
N VAL A 18 7.38 -18.82 -0.84
CA VAL A 18 7.73 -20.20 -0.48
C VAL A 18 6.76 -20.81 0.53
N PRO A 19 6.47 -20.19 1.70
CA PRO A 19 5.58 -20.79 2.69
C PRO A 19 4.17 -21.04 2.14
N GLY A 20 3.55 -20.00 1.58
CA GLY A 20 2.20 -20.09 1.05
C GLY A 20 2.09 -21.03 -0.16
N TYR A 21 3.13 -21.12 -1.00
CA TYR A 21 3.18 -22.12 -2.07
C TYR A 21 3.05 -23.55 -1.51
N LEU A 22 3.84 -23.89 -0.50
CA LEU A 22 3.79 -25.20 0.14
C LEU A 22 2.38 -25.49 0.67
N LEU A 23 1.77 -24.50 1.34
CA LEU A 23 0.44 -24.64 1.89
C LEU A 23 -0.63 -24.83 0.80
N PHE A 24 -0.65 -24.01 -0.26
CA PHE A 24 -1.62 -24.19 -1.34
C PHE A 24 -1.39 -25.45 -2.16
N ARG A 25 -0.15 -25.97 -2.22
CA ARG A 25 0.12 -27.30 -2.77
C ARG A 25 -0.50 -28.41 -1.93
N SER A 26 -0.51 -28.30 -0.59
CA SER A 26 -1.19 -29.25 0.28
C SER A 26 -2.70 -29.27 0.08
N LEU A 27 -3.28 -28.15 -0.35
CA LEU A 27 -4.70 -28.00 -0.70
C LEU A 27 -5.03 -28.44 -2.14
N ALA A 28 -4.11 -29.14 -2.81
CA ALA A 28 -4.24 -29.72 -4.15
C ALA A 28 -4.42 -28.71 -5.30
N PHE A 29 -4.03 -27.44 -5.13
CA PHE A 29 -3.96 -26.49 -6.23
C PHE A 29 -2.81 -26.83 -7.19
N SER A 30 -2.98 -26.50 -8.47
CA SER A 30 -1.90 -26.62 -9.47
C SER A 30 -0.75 -25.66 -9.13
N THR A 31 0.48 -25.98 -9.55
CA THR A 31 1.68 -25.21 -9.21
C THR A 31 1.56 -23.72 -9.57
N PRO A 32 1.11 -23.30 -10.78
CA PRO A 32 0.95 -21.88 -11.10
C PRO A 32 -0.06 -21.17 -10.18
N ARG A 33 -1.17 -21.83 -9.83
CA ARG A 33 -2.15 -21.24 -8.90
C ARG A 33 -1.64 -21.17 -7.48
N SER A 34 -0.91 -22.20 -7.02
CA SER A 34 -0.26 -22.19 -5.70
C SER A 34 0.73 -21.02 -5.58
N ILE A 35 1.49 -20.73 -6.64
CA ILE A 35 2.37 -19.56 -6.69
C ILE A 35 1.55 -18.28 -6.57
N ALA A 36 0.51 -18.11 -7.38
CA ALA A 36 -0.28 -16.87 -7.38
C ALA A 36 -1.09 -16.63 -6.10
N PHE A 37 -1.44 -17.69 -5.35
CA PHE A 37 -2.13 -17.59 -4.05
C PHE A 37 -1.16 -17.54 -2.87
N ALA A 38 0.11 -17.91 -3.06
CA ALA A 38 1.09 -18.01 -1.98
C ALA A 38 1.18 -16.76 -1.10
N PRO A 39 1.23 -15.52 -1.64
CA PRO A 39 1.33 -14.33 -0.81
C PRO A 39 0.18 -14.16 0.19
N ILE A 40 -1.03 -14.68 -0.11
CA ILE A 40 -2.18 -14.65 0.83
C ILE A 40 -1.83 -15.40 2.12
N ALA A 41 -1.39 -16.66 1.99
CA ALA A 41 -1.11 -17.51 3.14
C ALA A 41 0.15 -17.05 3.89
N SER A 42 1.21 -16.70 3.15
CA SER A 42 2.45 -16.23 3.76
C SER A 42 2.21 -14.97 4.60
N THR A 43 1.54 -13.97 4.05
CA THR A 43 1.20 -12.73 4.78
C THR A 43 0.37 -13.02 6.03
N ALA A 44 -0.71 -13.80 5.90
CA ALA A 44 -1.57 -14.12 7.04
C ALA A 44 -0.81 -14.85 8.16
N ILE A 45 -0.02 -15.87 7.81
CA ILE A 45 0.67 -16.70 8.80
C ILE A 45 1.82 -15.93 9.46
N ILE A 46 2.60 -15.14 8.71
CA ILE A 46 3.66 -14.28 9.26
C ILE A 46 3.08 -13.35 10.33
N SER A 47 2.01 -12.62 10.02
CA SER A 47 1.41 -11.70 10.99
C SER A 47 0.77 -12.41 12.20
N ILE A 48 0.16 -13.59 11.99
CA ILE A 48 -0.36 -14.40 13.10
C ILE A 48 0.79 -14.89 14.00
N VAL A 49 1.91 -15.36 13.43
CA VAL A 49 3.09 -15.79 14.19
C VAL A 49 3.67 -14.60 14.98
N ALA A 50 3.75 -13.41 14.38
CA ALA A 50 4.21 -12.21 15.06
C ALA A 50 3.32 -11.83 16.27
N ILE A 51 1.98 -11.90 16.10
CA ILE A 51 1.02 -11.68 17.21
C ILE A 51 1.20 -12.72 18.32
N VAL A 52 1.38 -13.99 17.94
CA VAL A 52 1.58 -15.07 18.91
C VAL A 52 2.89 -14.88 19.66
N ASN A 53 3.99 -14.57 18.97
CA ASN A 53 5.30 -14.32 19.58
C ASN A 53 5.20 -13.25 20.67
N GLU A 54 4.55 -12.12 20.39
CA GLU A 54 4.35 -11.05 21.38
C GLU A 54 3.57 -11.56 22.60
N LYS A 55 2.47 -12.29 22.38
CA LYS A 55 1.63 -12.79 23.48
C LYS A 55 2.32 -13.82 24.39
N ILE A 56 3.29 -14.55 23.88
CA ILE A 56 4.07 -15.54 24.66
C ILE A 56 5.47 -15.03 25.02
N GLY A 57 5.77 -13.76 24.79
CA GLY A 57 7.03 -13.12 25.16
C GLY A 57 8.25 -13.57 24.35
N ILE A 58 8.06 -14.03 23.11
CA ILE A 58 9.16 -14.36 22.20
C ILE A 58 9.54 -13.13 21.39
N PHE A 59 10.84 -12.81 21.41
CA PHE A 59 11.41 -11.75 20.55
C PHE A 59 11.25 -12.14 19.07
N SER A 60 10.50 -11.33 18.31
CA SER A 60 10.31 -11.53 16.87
C SER A 60 11.55 -11.09 16.10
N ALA A 61 12.07 -11.98 15.30
CA ALA A 61 13.22 -11.79 14.42
C ALA A 61 13.11 -12.71 13.20
N GLY A 62 14.07 -12.64 12.28
CA GLY A 62 14.09 -13.46 11.07
C GLY A 62 13.85 -14.95 11.34
N SER A 63 14.55 -15.52 12.33
CA SER A 63 14.44 -16.95 12.67
C SER A 63 13.14 -17.31 13.40
N THR A 64 12.71 -16.48 14.37
CA THR A 64 11.55 -16.74 15.21
C THR A 64 10.21 -16.46 14.54
N VAL A 65 10.20 -15.78 13.40
CA VAL A 65 9.01 -15.55 12.59
C VAL A 65 9.02 -16.42 11.33
N PHE A 66 10.10 -16.44 10.56
CA PHE A 66 10.15 -17.20 9.30
C PHE A 66 10.24 -18.70 9.52
N GLY A 67 10.97 -19.17 10.53
CA GLY A 67 11.09 -20.59 10.87
C GLY A 67 9.73 -21.22 11.17
N PRO A 68 8.96 -20.75 12.18
CA PRO A 68 7.62 -21.23 12.45
C PRO A 68 6.68 -21.11 11.26
N THR A 69 6.74 -20.04 10.50
CA THR A 69 5.94 -19.85 9.28
C THR A 69 6.21 -20.96 8.25
N LEU A 70 7.47 -21.29 8.02
CA LEU A 70 7.85 -22.40 7.13
C LEU A 70 7.35 -23.75 7.67
N VAL A 71 7.52 -24.02 8.95
CA VAL A 71 7.09 -25.29 9.59
C VAL A 71 5.58 -25.46 9.46
N LEU A 72 4.79 -24.42 9.78
CA LEU A 72 3.33 -24.43 9.69
C LEU A 72 2.83 -24.68 8.25
N CYS A 73 3.59 -24.28 7.24
CA CYS A 73 3.24 -24.52 5.84
C CYS A 73 3.80 -25.83 5.29
N PHE A 74 4.99 -26.24 5.74
CA PHE A 74 5.69 -27.44 5.26
C PHE A 74 5.08 -28.73 5.79
N ILE A 75 4.67 -28.78 7.06
CA ILE A 75 4.07 -29.98 7.67
C ILE A 75 2.80 -30.42 6.91
N PRO A 76 1.80 -29.57 6.66
CA PRO A 76 0.63 -29.94 5.85
C PRO A 76 0.99 -30.40 4.44
N TYR A 77 2.01 -29.77 3.82
CA TYR A 77 2.50 -30.17 2.51
C TYR A 77 3.11 -31.59 2.54
N LEU A 78 3.95 -31.88 3.53
CA LEU A 78 4.57 -33.19 3.70
C LEU A 78 3.53 -34.30 3.94
N ILE A 79 2.59 -34.04 4.87
CA ILE A 79 1.48 -34.93 5.17
C ILE A 79 0.66 -35.21 3.89
N GLY A 80 0.26 -34.17 3.17
CA GLY A 80 -0.50 -34.28 1.93
C GLY A 80 0.22 -35.10 0.86
N LYS A 81 1.55 -34.99 0.79
CA LYS A 81 2.39 -35.79 -0.12
C LYS A 81 2.47 -37.24 0.29
N LEU A 82 2.63 -37.54 1.59
CA LEU A 82 2.76 -38.92 2.12
C LEU A 82 1.44 -39.70 2.03
N ILE A 83 0.29 -39.04 2.28
CA ILE A 83 -1.03 -39.70 2.24
C ILE A 83 -1.56 -39.82 0.78
N GLY A 84 -0.82 -39.32 -0.20
CA GLY A 84 -1.23 -39.38 -1.61
C GLY A 84 -2.42 -38.46 -1.97
N HIS A 85 -2.80 -37.52 -1.09
CA HIS A 85 -3.88 -36.55 -1.31
C HIS A 85 -3.55 -35.47 -2.36
N ALA A 86 -2.30 -35.40 -2.81
CA ALA A 86 -1.80 -34.41 -3.76
C ALA A 86 -2.15 -34.71 -5.24
N LYS A 87 -3.16 -35.50 -5.53
CA LYS A 87 -3.67 -35.60 -6.91
C LYS A 87 -4.41 -34.31 -7.22
N THR A 88 -3.69 -33.39 -7.85
CA THR A 88 -4.24 -32.12 -8.32
C THR A 88 -5.43 -32.38 -9.24
N THR A 89 -6.61 -31.93 -8.82
CA THR A 89 -7.82 -31.95 -9.66
C THR A 89 -7.70 -30.99 -10.85
N ASP A 90 -6.72 -30.10 -10.80
CA ASP A 90 -6.49 -29.00 -11.75
C ASP A 90 -5.09 -29.13 -12.37
N ARG A 91 -5.02 -29.71 -13.56
CA ARG A 91 -3.75 -29.88 -14.28
C ARG A 91 -3.33 -28.54 -14.91
N ALA A 92 -2.15 -28.04 -14.52
CA ALA A 92 -1.53 -26.90 -15.15
C ALA A 92 -1.18 -27.21 -16.62
N THR A 93 -1.46 -26.28 -17.50
CA THR A 93 -1.03 -26.33 -18.90
C THR A 93 0.28 -25.58 -19.09
N SER A 94 0.99 -25.83 -20.20
CA SER A 94 2.17 -25.03 -20.56
C SER A 94 1.82 -23.53 -20.76
N TRP A 95 0.57 -23.23 -21.08
CA TRP A 95 0.07 -21.87 -21.23
C TRP A 95 -0.06 -21.16 -19.87
N ASP A 96 -0.47 -21.85 -18.80
CA ASP A 96 -0.57 -21.26 -17.47
C ASP A 96 0.79 -20.77 -16.98
N TRP A 97 1.86 -21.56 -17.19
CA TRP A 97 3.22 -21.17 -16.87
C TRP A 97 3.70 -19.97 -17.69
N LYS A 98 3.51 -20.02 -19.02
CA LYS A 98 3.92 -18.93 -19.90
C LYS A 98 3.20 -17.63 -19.57
N SER A 99 1.90 -17.70 -19.33
CA SER A 99 1.12 -16.51 -18.99
C SER A 99 1.47 -15.97 -17.60
N LEU A 100 1.64 -16.80 -16.59
CA LEU A 100 2.09 -16.36 -15.27
C LEU A 100 3.45 -15.65 -15.34
N ALA A 101 4.42 -16.24 -16.06
CA ALA A 101 5.72 -15.63 -16.30
C ALA A 101 5.63 -14.30 -17.04
N CYS A 102 4.71 -14.16 -18.02
CA CYS A 102 4.47 -12.88 -18.70
C CYS A 102 3.94 -11.80 -17.76
N TYR A 103 3.01 -12.13 -16.85
CA TYR A 103 2.51 -11.17 -15.85
C TYR A 103 3.62 -10.73 -14.90
N ALA A 104 4.40 -11.69 -14.38
CA ALA A 104 5.53 -11.39 -13.51
C ALA A 104 6.58 -10.52 -14.22
N ALA A 105 6.99 -10.90 -15.43
CA ALA A 105 7.99 -10.16 -16.19
C ALA A 105 7.53 -8.75 -16.54
N PHE A 106 6.27 -8.58 -16.98
CA PHE A 106 5.71 -7.28 -17.29
C PHE A 106 5.58 -6.41 -16.03
N GLY A 107 5.10 -6.99 -14.92
CA GLY A 107 5.03 -6.29 -13.63
C GLY A 107 6.40 -5.81 -13.15
N ILE A 108 7.43 -6.66 -13.20
CA ILE A 108 8.81 -6.31 -12.85
C ILE A 108 9.31 -5.18 -13.77
N LEU A 109 9.10 -5.28 -15.08
CA LEU A 109 9.52 -4.26 -16.04
C LEU A 109 8.92 -2.88 -15.71
N ILE A 110 7.60 -2.85 -15.45
CA ILE A 110 6.91 -1.61 -15.15
C ILE A 110 7.32 -1.09 -13.75
N CYS A 111 7.53 -1.97 -12.77
CA CYS A 111 8.03 -1.58 -11.44
C CYS A 111 9.44 -0.97 -11.52
N VAL A 112 10.34 -1.57 -12.28
CA VAL A 112 11.67 -1.01 -12.52
C VAL A 112 11.56 0.38 -13.16
N TYR A 113 10.69 0.53 -14.15
CA TYR A 113 10.50 1.81 -14.84
C TYR A 113 9.87 2.89 -13.97
N MET A 114 8.83 2.52 -13.19
CA MET A 114 8.02 3.48 -12.44
C MET A 114 8.57 3.80 -11.04
N PHE A 115 9.20 2.83 -10.38
CA PHE A 115 9.62 2.97 -8.99
C PHE A 115 11.14 2.90 -8.82
N ILE A 116 11.80 1.80 -9.23
CA ILE A 116 13.21 1.59 -8.90
C ILE A 116 14.12 2.60 -9.63
N LYS A 117 13.90 2.83 -10.93
CA LYS A 117 14.72 3.77 -11.71
C LYS A 117 14.58 5.24 -11.28
N PRO A 118 13.41 5.72 -10.77
CA PRO A 118 13.27 7.07 -10.23
C PRO A 118 13.99 7.34 -8.92
N LEU A 119 14.31 6.30 -8.12
CA LEU A 119 15.03 6.47 -6.85
C LEU A 119 16.46 6.95 -7.11
N ASP A 120 16.93 7.93 -6.36
CA ASP A 120 18.32 8.41 -6.39
C ASP A 120 19.25 7.55 -5.50
N GLY A 121 18.71 6.80 -4.53
CA GLY A 121 19.41 5.83 -3.70
C GLY A 121 18.51 4.63 -3.36
N ALA A 122 19.11 3.50 -2.98
CA ALA A 122 18.34 2.35 -2.47
C ALA A 122 17.68 2.66 -1.11
N ASP A 123 18.20 3.65 -0.40
CA ASP A 123 17.75 4.22 0.86
C ASP A 123 16.93 5.51 0.69
N SER A 124 16.48 5.82 -0.53
CA SER A 124 15.55 6.92 -0.79
C SER A 124 14.21 6.67 -0.08
N PHE A 125 13.59 7.70 0.45
CA PHE A 125 12.32 7.60 1.15
C PHE A 125 11.45 8.84 0.93
N TYR A 126 10.16 8.68 1.17
CA TYR A 126 9.17 9.73 1.02
C TYR A 126 9.13 10.61 2.27
N CYS A 127 9.48 11.92 2.14
CA CYS A 127 9.58 12.87 3.26
C CYS A 127 8.22 13.49 3.60
N ARG A 128 7.30 12.71 4.18
CA ARG A 128 6.00 13.18 4.70
C ARG A 128 5.66 12.45 5.99
N ALA A 129 4.83 13.07 6.84
CA ALA A 129 4.53 12.60 8.19
C ALA A 129 4.10 11.12 8.28
N ASP A 130 3.18 10.67 7.42
CA ASP A 130 2.71 9.28 7.44
C ASP A 130 3.86 8.29 7.20
N ASN A 131 4.83 8.66 6.35
CA ASN A 131 5.98 7.80 6.09
C ASN A 131 6.92 7.70 7.29
N ALA A 132 7.09 8.77 8.06
CA ALA A 132 7.88 8.70 9.28
C ALA A 132 7.30 7.67 10.25
N THR A 133 5.96 7.63 10.39
CA THR A 133 5.28 6.61 11.20
C THR A 133 5.62 5.20 10.72
N HIS A 134 5.59 4.96 9.40
CA HIS A 134 5.93 3.64 8.85
C HIS A 134 7.41 3.28 9.03
N LEU A 135 8.33 4.23 8.80
CA LEU A 135 9.77 4.03 9.03
C LEU A 135 10.06 3.74 10.50
N ASN A 136 9.52 4.56 11.39
CA ASN A 136 9.69 4.42 12.84
C ASN A 136 9.13 3.08 13.33
N MET A 137 7.97 2.65 12.82
CA MET A 137 7.38 1.37 13.19
C MET A 137 8.25 0.18 12.74
N VAL A 138 8.77 0.19 11.51
CA VAL A 138 9.63 -0.90 11.03
C VAL A 138 10.92 -0.96 11.84
N ARG A 139 11.57 0.18 12.13
CA ARG A 139 12.75 0.22 12.98
C ARG A 139 12.44 -0.28 14.39
N TYR A 140 11.36 0.22 15.00
CA TYR A 140 10.93 -0.23 16.32
C TYR A 140 10.68 -1.75 16.37
N PHE A 141 10.04 -2.31 15.33
CA PHE A 141 9.85 -3.75 15.23
C PHE A 141 11.20 -4.50 15.22
N VAL A 142 12.14 -4.04 14.42
CA VAL A 142 13.48 -4.66 14.32
C VAL A 142 14.22 -4.60 15.64
N GLU A 143 14.18 -3.47 16.35
CA GLU A 143 14.92 -3.24 17.59
C GLU A 143 14.24 -3.89 18.81
N SER A 144 12.92 -3.77 18.94
CA SER A 144 12.18 -4.28 20.10
C SER A 144 11.78 -5.75 20.01
N GLY A 145 11.72 -6.31 18.80
CA GLY A 145 11.16 -7.64 18.57
C GLY A 145 9.66 -7.75 18.84
N GLN A 146 8.95 -6.63 18.98
CA GLN A 146 7.50 -6.58 19.23
C GLN A 146 6.74 -6.31 17.94
N TRP A 147 6.51 -7.35 17.16
CA TRP A 147 5.83 -7.28 15.87
C TRP A 147 4.38 -7.74 16.02
N SER A 148 3.48 -6.85 16.32
CA SER A 148 2.09 -7.28 16.49
C SER A 148 1.11 -6.18 16.12
N SER A 149 0.10 -6.55 15.33
CA SER A 149 -1.02 -5.65 15.04
C SER A 149 -1.78 -5.17 16.29
N ILE A 150 -1.64 -5.83 17.42
CA ILE A 150 -2.35 -5.49 18.66
C ILE A 150 -1.55 -4.46 19.48
N GLY A 151 -0.22 -4.45 19.37
CA GLY A 151 0.68 -3.53 20.06
C GLY A 151 1.46 -2.60 19.15
N ALA A 152 1.12 -2.54 17.86
CA ALA A 152 1.93 -1.91 16.81
C ALA A 152 2.18 -0.41 17.02
N THR A 153 1.29 0.30 17.71
CA THR A 153 1.41 1.76 17.92
C THR A 153 2.29 2.14 19.11
N THR A 154 2.72 1.17 19.94
CA THR A 154 3.44 1.44 21.20
C THR A 154 4.76 2.20 20.99
N GLY A 155 5.45 1.99 19.87
CA GLY A 155 6.73 2.63 19.59
C GLY A 155 6.68 3.84 18.64
N THR A 156 5.50 4.26 18.20
CA THR A 156 5.34 5.28 17.15
C THR A 156 4.89 6.64 17.66
N ILE A 157 4.19 6.66 18.79
CA ILE A 157 3.72 7.91 19.40
C ILE A 157 4.45 8.04 20.71
N ALA A 158 5.38 8.95 20.84
CA ALA A 158 6.22 9.16 22.03
C ALA A 158 6.17 7.99 23.03
N PHE A 159 7.18 7.51 23.62
CA PHE A 159 7.19 6.39 24.57
C PHE A 159 6.01 6.40 25.57
N ILE A 160 4.76 6.24 25.10
CA ILE A 160 3.58 6.18 25.96
C ILE A 160 3.36 4.71 26.32
N PRO A 161 3.76 4.27 27.51
CA PRO A 161 3.46 2.92 27.98
C PRO A 161 1.94 2.75 28.03
N GLY A 162 1.42 1.73 27.33
CA GLY A 162 0.01 1.37 27.41
C GLY A 162 -0.92 1.93 26.34
N SER A 163 -0.46 2.73 25.38
CA SER A 163 -1.27 3.17 24.23
C SER A 163 -1.39 2.09 23.12
N ALA A 164 -1.41 0.83 23.52
CA ALA A 164 -1.51 -0.30 22.61
C ALA A 164 -2.86 -0.31 21.89
N GLY A 165 -2.88 0.23 20.67
CA GLY A 165 -4.02 0.18 19.76
C GLY A 165 -3.83 -0.87 18.66
N PHE A 166 -4.94 -1.36 18.10
CA PHE A 166 -4.88 -2.20 16.91
C PHE A 166 -4.45 -1.37 15.70
N TYR A 167 -3.38 -1.82 15.02
CA TYR A 167 -2.98 -1.31 13.72
C TYR A 167 -2.67 -2.47 12.77
N PRO A 168 -3.17 -2.49 11.52
CA PRO A 168 -2.89 -3.57 10.57
C PRO A 168 -1.41 -3.57 10.15
N SER A 169 -0.59 -4.40 10.80
CA SER A 169 0.88 -4.37 10.70
C SER A 169 1.48 -5.32 9.66
N ALA A 170 0.70 -6.11 8.92
CA ALA A 170 1.24 -7.16 8.05
C ALA A 170 2.31 -6.66 7.05
N TRP A 171 2.19 -5.44 6.55
CA TRP A 171 3.22 -4.85 5.71
C TRP A 171 4.51 -4.56 6.49
N HIS A 172 4.38 -4.05 7.73
CA HIS A 172 5.52 -3.76 8.62
C HIS A 172 6.21 -5.05 9.07
N ASP A 173 5.43 -6.10 9.36
CA ASP A 173 5.96 -7.44 9.69
C ASP A 173 6.82 -7.97 8.54
N LEU A 174 6.35 -7.80 7.28
CA LEU A 174 7.12 -8.22 6.10
C LEU A 174 8.41 -7.40 5.94
N ALA A 175 8.34 -6.08 6.08
CA ALA A 175 9.50 -5.20 5.93
C ALA A 175 10.53 -5.47 7.03
N ALA A 176 10.11 -5.63 8.29
CA ALA A 176 10.97 -5.99 9.42
C ALA A 176 11.57 -7.39 9.26
N LEU A 177 10.79 -8.36 8.77
CA LEU A 177 11.29 -9.71 8.48
C LEU A 177 12.37 -9.70 7.39
N VAL A 178 12.17 -8.96 6.32
CA VAL A 178 13.17 -8.82 5.25
C VAL A 178 14.41 -8.10 5.78
N CYS A 179 14.24 -7.04 6.57
CA CYS A 179 15.31 -6.28 7.19
C CYS A 179 16.20 -7.19 8.06
N THR A 180 15.59 -7.97 8.96
CA THR A 180 16.31 -8.87 9.88
C THR A 180 16.96 -10.05 9.18
N LEU A 181 16.31 -10.65 8.16
CA LEU A 181 16.89 -11.75 7.38
C LEU A 181 18.05 -11.31 6.50
N ALA A 182 18.00 -10.09 5.96
CA ALA A 182 19.03 -9.52 5.12
C ALA A 182 20.14 -8.80 5.90
N SER A 183 19.96 -8.55 7.20
CA SER A 183 20.80 -7.67 8.02
C SER A 183 21.02 -6.32 7.30
N SER A 184 19.94 -5.74 6.78
CA SER A 184 19.97 -4.54 5.95
C SER A 184 19.41 -3.32 6.69
N ASP A 185 19.66 -2.14 6.12
CA ASP A 185 18.98 -0.91 6.54
C ASP A 185 17.47 -1.04 6.37
N PRO A 186 16.65 -0.58 7.34
CA PRO A 186 15.18 -0.64 7.27
C PRO A 186 14.60 0.01 6.02
N ILE A 187 15.13 1.15 5.55
CA ILE A 187 14.61 1.85 4.37
C ILE A 187 14.85 1.01 3.11
N VAL A 188 16.02 0.38 3.00
CA VAL A 188 16.35 -0.53 1.89
C VAL A 188 15.41 -1.72 1.86
N ALA A 189 15.09 -2.31 3.02
CA ALA A 189 14.13 -3.42 3.15
C ALA A 189 12.70 -2.97 2.78
N ILE A 190 12.29 -1.78 3.21
CA ILE A 190 11.01 -1.15 2.88
C ILE A 190 10.86 -0.98 1.36
N ASN A 191 11.84 -0.36 0.72
CA ASN A 191 11.81 -0.14 -0.73
C ASN A 191 11.79 -1.46 -1.52
N ALA A 192 12.57 -2.46 -1.08
CA ALA A 192 12.57 -3.79 -1.68
C ALA A 192 11.20 -4.49 -1.51
N THR A 193 10.58 -4.38 -0.34
CA THR A 193 9.24 -4.92 -0.05
C THR A 193 8.20 -4.28 -0.97
N ASN A 194 8.20 -2.95 -1.10
CA ASN A 194 7.32 -2.23 -2.01
C ASN A 194 7.54 -2.64 -3.47
N ALA A 195 8.79 -2.80 -3.91
CA ALA A 195 9.11 -3.25 -5.26
C ALA A 195 8.57 -4.65 -5.56
N VAL A 196 8.68 -5.60 -4.61
CA VAL A 196 8.14 -6.96 -4.75
C VAL A 196 6.61 -6.95 -4.77
N ILE A 197 5.96 -6.14 -3.92
CA ILE A 197 4.49 -6.03 -3.91
C ILE A 197 3.99 -5.46 -5.24
N CYS A 198 4.57 -4.36 -5.72
CA CYS A 198 4.17 -3.71 -6.97
C CYS A 198 4.50 -4.55 -8.21
N GLY A 199 5.72 -5.09 -8.27
CA GLY A 199 6.25 -5.74 -9.48
C GLY A 199 5.93 -7.23 -9.59
N LEU A 200 5.64 -7.91 -8.50
CA LEU A 200 5.45 -9.36 -8.51
C LEU A 200 4.12 -9.79 -7.89
N VAL A 201 3.80 -9.37 -6.66
CA VAL A 201 2.57 -9.81 -5.97
C VAL A 201 1.33 -9.37 -6.72
N TYR A 202 1.19 -8.08 -7.03
CA TYR A 202 0.01 -7.58 -7.73
C TYR A 202 -0.20 -8.21 -9.12
N PRO A 203 0.79 -8.25 -10.02
CA PRO A 203 0.61 -8.88 -11.33
C PRO A 203 0.25 -10.36 -11.27
N THR A 204 0.90 -11.16 -10.41
CA THR A 204 0.60 -12.58 -10.26
C THR A 204 -0.77 -12.82 -9.63
N SER A 205 -1.19 -11.96 -8.71
CA SER A 205 -2.52 -11.92 -8.12
C SER A 205 -3.59 -11.63 -9.20
N MET A 206 -3.33 -10.65 -10.06
CA MET A 206 -4.22 -10.32 -11.18
C MET A 206 -4.28 -11.44 -12.22
N TRP A 207 -3.17 -12.14 -12.48
CA TRP A 207 -3.18 -13.34 -13.32
C TRP A 207 -4.15 -14.40 -12.78
N ALA A 208 -4.13 -14.68 -11.48
CA ALA A 208 -5.05 -15.63 -10.86
C ALA A 208 -6.51 -15.20 -11.06
N PHE A 209 -6.81 -13.91 -10.88
CA PHE A 209 -8.15 -13.38 -11.05
C PHE A 209 -8.65 -13.47 -12.49
N LEU A 210 -7.84 -13.03 -13.45
CA LEU A 210 -8.22 -13.04 -14.87
C LEU A 210 -8.32 -14.46 -15.44
N THR A 211 -7.49 -15.41 -14.99
CA THR A 211 -7.63 -16.82 -15.38
C THR A 211 -8.91 -17.46 -14.84
N CYS A 212 -9.36 -17.06 -13.66
CA CYS A 212 -10.67 -17.45 -13.12
C CYS A 212 -11.85 -16.80 -13.87
N LEU A 213 -11.70 -15.56 -14.33
CA LEU A 213 -12.73 -14.86 -15.11
C LEU A 213 -12.83 -15.34 -16.56
N PHE A 214 -11.70 -15.66 -17.19
CA PHE A 214 -11.56 -15.98 -18.61
C PHE A 214 -10.87 -17.33 -18.87
N PRO A 215 -11.27 -18.45 -18.23
CA PRO A 215 -10.50 -19.71 -18.22
C PRO A 215 -10.30 -20.33 -19.61
N LYS A 216 -11.12 -19.97 -20.60
CA LYS A 216 -11.07 -20.51 -21.97
C LYS A 216 -10.46 -19.56 -23.00
N SER A 217 -10.01 -18.36 -22.60
CA SER A 217 -9.57 -17.34 -23.55
C SER A 217 -8.11 -16.94 -23.35
N LYS A 218 -7.23 -17.55 -24.15
CA LYS A 218 -5.81 -17.19 -24.17
C LYS A 218 -5.58 -15.72 -24.52
N LEU A 219 -6.42 -15.15 -25.39
CA LEU A 219 -6.35 -13.73 -25.76
C LEU A 219 -6.59 -12.83 -24.56
N HIS A 220 -7.69 -13.03 -23.80
CA HIS A 220 -7.96 -12.21 -22.62
C HIS A 220 -6.85 -12.32 -21.56
N ILE A 221 -6.26 -13.52 -21.40
CA ILE A 221 -5.16 -13.71 -20.45
C ILE A 221 -3.90 -12.98 -20.95
N ALA A 222 -3.56 -13.05 -22.23
CA ALA A 222 -2.41 -12.35 -22.78
C ALA A 222 -2.58 -10.82 -22.72
N VAL A 223 -3.76 -10.31 -23.11
CA VAL A 223 -4.10 -8.87 -23.01
C VAL A 223 -4.10 -8.40 -21.57
N GLY A 224 -4.59 -9.23 -20.66
CA GLY A 224 -4.64 -8.95 -19.23
C GLY A 224 -3.27 -8.68 -18.59
N ALA A 225 -2.19 -9.25 -19.12
CA ALA A 225 -0.85 -8.98 -18.62
C ALA A 225 -0.49 -7.48 -18.73
N VAL A 226 -0.81 -6.86 -19.86
CA VAL A 226 -0.60 -5.42 -20.06
C VAL A 226 -1.68 -4.60 -19.37
N ALA A 227 -2.93 -5.01 -19.44
CA ALA A 227 -4.06 -4.33 -18.81
C ALA A 227 -3.92 -4.24 -17.29
N SER A 228 -3.30 -5.23 -16.64
CA SER A 228 -3.13 -5.26 -15.18
C SER A 228 -2.36 -4.05 -14.63
N MET A 229 -1.43 -3.50 -15.40
CA MET A 229 -0.60 -2.37 -14.98
C MET A 229 -0.97 -1.06 -15.71
N SER A 230 -2.11 -1.03 -16.45
CA SER A 230 -2.40 0.08 -17.37
C SER A 230 -3.08 1.29 -16.77
N VAL A 231 -3.63 1.19 -15.56
CA VAL A 231 -4.23 2.33 -14.86
C VAL A 231 -3.13 3.04 -14.03
N ALA A 232 -2.97 4.33 -14.23
CA ALA A 232 -1.81 5.06 -13.72
C ALA A 232 -1.80 5.26 -12.20
N CYS A 233 -2.94 5.12 -11.51
CA CYS A 233 -2.99 5.28 -10.06
C CYS A 233 -2.41 4.05 -9.33
N PHE A 234 -3.01 2.87 -9.44
CA PHE A 234 -2.54 1.70 -8.69
C PHE A 234 -1.42 0.95 -9.43
N PRO A 235 -0.34 0.59 -8.74
CA PRO A 235 -0.06 0.68 -7.31
C PRO A 235 0.65 1.99 -6.86
N TRP A 236 0.91 2.92 -7.75
CA TRP A 236 1.85 4.03 -7.57
C TRP A 236 1.34 5.12 -6.62
N THR A 237 0.03 5.38 -6.61
CA THR A 237 -0.58 6.37 -5.70
C THR A 237 -0.27 6.07 -4.25
N PHE A 238 -0.31 4.80 -3.85
CA PHE A 238 -0.04 4.40 -2.47
C PHE A 238 1.42 4.57 -2.04
N LEU A 239 2.33 4.80 -2.97
CA LEU A 239 3.72 5.13 -2.67
C LEU A 239 3.95 6.63 -2.46
N ILE A 240 3.08 7.48 -3.02
CA ILE A 240 3.26 8.95 -3.03
C ILE A 240 2.10 9.71 -2.37
N LYS A 241 1.20 9.02 -1.70
CA LYS A 241 0.11 9.62 -0.93
C LYS A 241 0.02 8.94 0.42
N GLY A 242 0.54 9.60 1.40
CA GLY A 242 0.74 9.10 2.75
C GLY A 242 2.19 8.75 3.06
N PRO A 243 2.80 7.65 2.61
CA PRO A 243 2.33 6.59 1.72
C PRO A 243 1.36 5.62 2.40
N LEU A 244 0.49 4.99 1.62
CA LEU A 244 -0.52 4.05 2.13
C LEU A 244 -0.08 2.59 1.94
N VAL A 245 1.06 2.23 2.52
CA VAL A 245 1.75 0.94 2.29
C VAL A 245 0.96 -0.29 2.77
N SER A 246 0.19 -0.15 3.84
CA SER A 246 -0.74 -1.19 4.31
C SER A 246 -1.84 -1.46 3.28
N ASN A 247 -2.40 -0.41 2.67
CA ASN A 247 -3.34 -0.53 1.56
C ASN A 247 -2.69 -1.14 0.32
N LEU A 248 -1.44 -0.78 0.01
CA LEU A 248 -0.69 -1.34 -1.11
C LEU A 248 -0.64 -2.87 -1.04
N LEU A 249 -0.29 -3.44 0.12
CA LEU A 249 -0.27 -4.89 0.32
C LEU A 249 -1.66 -5.49 0.20
N SER A 250 -2.65 -4.95 0.91
CA SER A 250 -4.03 -5.46 0.90
C SER A 250 -4.62 -5.48 -0.51
N TYR A 251 -4.41 -4.43 -1.28
CA TYR A 251 -4.95 -4.31 -2.64
C TYR A 251 -4.17 -5.16 -3.65
N ALA A 252 -2.88 -5.36 -3.45
CA ALA A 252 -2.10 -6.28 -4.27
C ALA A 252 -2.55 -7.75 -4.09
N LEU A 253 -2.98 -8.13 -2.88
CA LEU A 253 -3.52 -9.45 -2.58
C LEU A 253 -4.96 -9.64 -3.05
N LEU A 254 -5.75 -8.56 -3.13
CA LEU A 254 -7.18 -8.60 -3.40
C LEU A 254 -7.56 -9.43 -4.64
N PRO A 255 -6.94 -9.26 -5.83
CA PRO A 255 -7.31 -10.06 -7.00
C PRO A 255 -7.15 -11.57 -6.78
N ALA A 256 -6.11 -12.02 -6.07
CA ALA A 256 -5.92 -13.42 -5.74
C ALA A 256 -6.99 -13.93 -4.75
N VAL A 257 -7.37 -13.11 -3.76
CA VAL A 257 -8.47 -13.41 -2.84
C VAL A 257 -9.80 -13.57 -3.60
N LEU A 258 -10.09 -12.67 -4.54
CA LEU A 258 -11.28 -12.78 -5.40
C LEU A 258 -11.25 -14.03 -6.28
N ALA A 259 -10.08 -14.40 -6.80
CA ALA A 259 -9.90 -15.63 -7.57
C ALA A 259 -10.16 -16.87 -6.72
N LEU A 260 -9.64 -16.90 -5.50
CA LEU A 260 -9.84 -17.98 -4.53
C LEU A 260 -11.32 -18.12 -4.15
N PHE A 261 -11.99 -17.02 -3.83
CA PHE A 261 -13.43 -16.96 -3.60
C PHE A 261 -14.22 -17.54 -4.78
N MET A 262 -13.92 -17.10 -6.01
CA MET A 262 -14.58 -17.60 -7.22
C MET A 262 -14.32 -19.09 -7.44
N HIS A 263 -13.13 -19.59 -7.13
CA HIS A 263 -12.76 -21.00 -7.25
C HIS A 263 -13.70 -21.85 -6.38
N TYR A 264 -13.85 -21.52 -5.11
CA TYR A 264 -14.68 -22.29 -4.19
C TYR A 264 -16.18 -22.19 -4.47
N ILE A 265 -16.67 -21.01 -4.85
CA ILE A 265 -18.07 -20.86 -5.25
C ILE A 265 -18.39 -21.68 -6.50
N LYS A 266 -17.43 -21.87 -7.42
CA LYS A 266 -17.64 -22.71 -8.62
C LYS A 266 -17.57 -24.20 -8.30
N ALA A 267 -16.62 -24.61 -7.45
CA ALA A 267 -16.44 -26.01 -7.05
C ALA A 267 -17.61 -26.55 -6.19
N GLY A 268 -18.32 -25.66 -5.52
CA GLY A 268 -19.32 -26.01 -4.49
C GLY A 268 -18.66 -26.15 -3.12
N ILE A 269 -19.14 -25.37 -2.15
CA ILE A 269 -18.55 -25.28 -0.81
C ILE A 269 -18.52 -26.63 -0.08
N GLY A 270 -19.48 -27.54 -0.37
CA GLY A 270 -19.60 -28.82 0.31
C GLY A 270 -18.53 -29.87 -0.03
N VAL A 271 -17.90 -29.80 -1.21
CA VAL A 271 -16.99 -30.86 -1.69
C VAL A 271 -15.64 -30.85 -0.98
N HIS A 272 -15.14 -29.66 -0.59
CA HIS A 272 -13.86 -29.47 0.10
C HIS A 272 -13.98 -28.43 1.23
N TRP A 273 -15.02 -28.53 2.05
CA TRP A 273 -15.40 -27.47 3.02
C TRP A 273 -14.26 -27.10 3.98
N LYS A 274 -13.45 -28.08 4.44
CA LYS A 274 -12.30 -27.81 5.35
C LYS A 274 -11.25 -26.94 4.69
N GLY A 275 -10.85 -27.28 3.46
CA GLY A 275 -9.89 -26.48 2.69
C GLY A 275 -10.45 -25.11 2.31
N THR A 276 -11.75 -25.05 2.00
CA THR A 276 -12.46 -23.79 1.71
C THR A 276 -12.49 -22.88 2.93
N LEU A 277 -12.85 -23.43 4.10
CA LEU A 277 -12.92 -22.66 5.35
C LEU A 277 -11.51 -22.16 5.75
N PHE A 278 -10.53 -23.05 5.75
CA PHE A 278 -9.17 -22.73 6.14
C PHE A 278 -8.54 -21.65 5.24
N SER A 279 -8.59 -21.82 3.93
CA SER A 279 -8.05 -20.82 3.01
C SER A 279 -8.87 -19.53 2.98
N GLY A 280 -10.19 -19.60 3.27
CA GLY A 280 -11.04 -18.44 3.46
C GLY A 280 -10.65 -17.62 4.70
N ILE A 281 -10.36 -18.29 5.81
CA ILE A 281 -9.85 -17.63 7.04
C ILE A 281 -8.51 -16.95 6.75
N LEU A 282 -7.58 -17.63 6.07
CA LEU A 282 -6.30 -17.02 5.70
C LEU A 282 -6.47 -15.81 4.77
N ALA A 283 -7.40 -15.87 3.83
CA ALA A 283 -7.67 -14.76 2.92
C ALA A 283 -8.26 -13.54 3.66
N VAL A 284 -9.19 -13.78 4.60
CA VAL A 284 -9.75 -12.72 5.46
C VAL A 284 -8.65 -12.15 6.37
N ALA A 285 -7.84 -13.00 7.01
CA ALA A 285 -6.74 -12.56 7.86
C ALA A 285 -5.69 -11.76 7.08
N ALA A 286 -5.30 -12.20 5.88
CA ALA A 286 -4.36 -11.48 5.04
C ALA A 286 -4.83 -10.06 4.71
N LEU A 287 -6.11 -9.89 4.33
CA LEU A 287 -6.66 -8.57 4.04
C LEU A 287 -6.87 -7.73 5.31
N ALA A 288 -7.36 -8.33 6.40
CA ALA A 288 -7.63 -7.63 7.64
C ALA A 288 -6.36 -7.11 8.32
N LEU A 289 -5.32 -7.95 8.37
CA LEU A 289 -4.02 -7.62 8.98
C LEU A 289 -3.15 -6.74 8.08
N SER A 290 -3.40 -6.73 6.76
CA SER A 290 -2.78 -5.76 5.85
C SER A 290 -3.50 -4.42 5.90
N GLN A 291 -4.79 -4.40 5.53
CA GLN A 291 -5.68 -3.23 5.64
C GLN A 291 -7.14 -3.65 5.41
N PRO A 292 -8.06 -3.44 6.37
CA PRO A 292 -9.44 -3.89 6.28
C PRO A 292 -10.24 -3.37 5.08
N ASN A 293 -9.84 -2.25 4.46
CA ASN A 293 -10.49 -1.74 3.24
C ASN A 293 -10.56 -2.77 2.11
N GLY A 294 -9.57 -3.66 2.00
CA GLY A 294 -9.58 -4.76 1.04
C GLY A 294 -10.75 -5.73 1.22
N LEU A 295 -11.21 -5.94 2.47
CA LEU A 295 -12.39 -6.76 2.75
C LEU A 295 -13.67 -6.11 2.20
N PHE A 296 -13.80 -4.79 2.29
CA PHE A 296 -14.95 -4.08 1.73
C PHE A 296 -14.92 -4.06 0.20
N CYS A 297 -13.74 -3.98 -0.40
CA CYS A 297 -13.57 -4.21 -1.85
C CYS A 297 -14.03 -5.63 -2.24
N ALA A 298 -13.62 -6.64 -1.49
CA ALA A 298 -14.04 -8.02 -1.71
C ALA A 298 -15.56 -8.19 -1.49
N TYR A 299 -16.14 -7.50 -0.52
CA TYR A 299 -17.59 -7.48 -0.26
C TYR A 299 -18.39 -6.95 -1.46
N ILE A 300 -18.00 -5.80 -2.04
CA ILE A 300 -18.66 -5.23 -3.24
C ILE A 300 -18.63 -6.21 -4.41
N PHE A 301 -17.47 -6.86 -4.63
CA PHE A 301 -17.37 -7.89 -5.67
C PHE A 301 -18.22 -9.12 -5.37
N ALA A 302 -18.19 -9.61 -4.12
CA ALA A 302 -18.96 -10.78 -3.69
C ALA A 302 -20.47 -10.53 -3.83
N ALA A 303 -20.96 -9.34 -3.48
CA ALA A 303 -22.35 -8.95 -3.65
C ALA A 303 -22.79 -9.09 -5.11
N ALA A 304 -22.04 -8.51 -6.05
CA ALA A 304 -22.33 -8.62 -7.48
C ALA A 304 -22.25 -10.07 -7.99
N TYR A 305 -21.22 -10.81 -7.54
CA TYR A 305 -20.99 -12.18 -8.01
C TYR A 305 -22.05 -13.16 -7.50
N ILE A 306 -22.39 -13.10 -6.20
CA ILE A 306 -23.39 -13.97 -5.56
C ILE A 306 -24.78 -13.65 -6.11
N THR A 307 -25.15 -12.37 -6.24
CA THR A 307 -26.43 -11.95 -6.83
C THR A 307 -26.58 -12.51 -8.24
N HIS A 308 -25.57 -12.37 -9.09
CA HIS A 308 -25.59 -12.95 -10.44
C HIS A 308 -25.72 -14.48 -10.41
N ARG A 309 -25.08 -15.16 -9.48
CA ARG A 309 -25.14 -16.62 -9.32
C ARG A 309 -26.52 -17.06 -8.86
N SER A 310 -27.15 -16.34 -7.91
CA SER A 310 -28.50 -16.58 -7.43
C SER A 310 -29.53 -16.45 -8.55
N MET A 311 -29.43 -15.40 -9.37
CA MET A 311 -30.29 -15.23 -10.56
C MET A 311 -30.19 -16.41 -11.55
N LYS A 312 -29.01 -16.99 -11.69
CA LYS A 312 -28.82 -18.18 -12.56
C LYS A 312 -29.39 -19.46 -11.95
N ARG A 313 -29.27 -19.63 -10.63
CA ARG A 313 -29.78 -20.82 -9.95
C ARG A 313 -31.31 -20.81 -9.90
N PHE A 314 -31.92 -19.66 -9.66
CA PHE A 314 -33.37 -19.48 -9.61
C PHE A 314 -33.89 -18.87 -10.91
N SER A 315 -33.68 -19.58 -12.02
CA SER A 315 -33.94 -19.09 -13.38
C SER A 315 -35.40 -18.74 -13.65
N ARG A 316 -36.36 -19.37 -12.94
CA ARG A 316 -37.82 -19.08 -13.03
C ARG A 316 -38.18 -17.75 -12.36
N ASN A 317 -37.47 -17.37 -11.27
CA ASN A 317 -37.76 -16.17 -10.47
C ASN A 317 -36.51 -15.27 -10.36
N LYS A 318 -35.90 -14.91 -11.50
CA LYS A 318 -34.66 -14.13 -11.55
C LYS A 318 -34.76 -12.77 -10.86
N VAL A 319 -35.92 -12.09 -11.02
CA VAL A 319 -36.16 -10.79 -10.42
C VAL A 319 -36.23 -10.90 -8.89
N LEU A 320 -36.96 -11.90 -8.38
CA LEU A 320 -37.03 -12.15 -6.95
C LEU A 320 -35.68 -12.53 -6.37
N ALA A 321 -34.89 -13.40 -7.05
CA ALA A 321 -33.53 -13.77 -6.63
C ALA A 321 -32.60 -12.57 -6.60
N PHE A 322 -32.72 -11.66 -7.58
CA PHE A 322 -31.99 -10.39 -7.59
C PHE A 322 -32.40 -9.52 -6.40
N ALA A 323 -33.69 -9.26 -6.22
CA ALA A 323 -34.21 -8.40 -5.16
C ALA A 323 -33.82 -8.90 -3.76
N LEU A 324 -34.03 -10.18 -3.48
CA LEU A 324 -33.64 -10.78 -2.18
C LEU A 324 -32.15 -10.68 -1.93
N SER A 325 -31.31 -11.01 -2.93
CA SER A 325 -29.86 -10.89 -2.77
C SER A 325 -29.44 -9.45 -2.55
N ALA A 326 -29.96 -8.50 -3.31
CA ALA A 326 -29.65 -7.08 -3.18
C ALA A 326 -30.06 -6.55 -1.80
N VAL A 327 -31.26 -6.88 -1.34
CA VAL A 327 -31.76 -6.48 -0.01
C VAL A 327 -30.86 -7.01 1.10
N VAL A 328 -30.46 -8.29 1.04
CA VAL A 328 -29.54 -8.88 2.05
C VAL A 328 -28.22 -8.13 2.09
N PHE A 329 -27.62 -7.84 0.93
CA PHE A 329 -26.34 -7.11 0.89
C PHE A 329 -26.49 -5.66 1.32
N ILE A 330 -27.58 -4.98 0.97
CA ILE A 330 -27.86 -3.61 1.42
C ILE A 330 -28.06 -3.57 2.94
N ILE A 331 -28.88 -4.47 3.50
CA ILE A 331 -29.08 -4.53 4.95
C ILE A 331 -27.77 -4.78 5.67
N LEU A 332 -26.96 -5.75 5.20
CA LEU A 332 -25.68 -6.06 5.82
C LEU A 332 -24.71 -4.85 5.74
N TRP A 333 -24.73 -4.10 4.63
CA TRP A 333 -23.93 -2.87 4.49
C TRP A 333 -24.30 -1.83 5.55
N PHE A 334 -25.63 -1.54 5.71
CA PHE A 334 -26.10 -0.59 6.71
C PHE A 334 -25.86 -1.07 8.14
N VAL A 335 -25.96 -2.37 8.41
CA VAL A 335 -25.61 -2.94 9.73
C VAL A 335 -24.13 -2.72 10.02
N LEU A 336 -23.24 -2.99 9.06
CA LEU A 336 -21.81 -2.77 9.23
C LEU A 336 -21.46 -1.29 9.49
N LEU A 337 -22.15 -0.36 8.81
CA LEU A 337 -21.98 1.09 9.02
C LEU A 337 -22.35 1.55 10.45
N GLN A 338 -23.26 0.83 11.12
CA GLN A 338 -23.71 1.17 12.47
C GLN A 338 -22.88 0.50 13.58
N LEU A 339 -21.96 -0.40 13.24
CA LEU A 339 -21.12 -1.04 14.25
C LEU A 339 -20.14 -0.03 14.87
N PRO A 340 -20.09 0.10 16.22
CA PRO A 340 -19.17 1.02 16.89
C PRO A 340 -17.71 0.85 16.48
N PHE A 341 -17.32 -0.38 16.19
CA PHE A 341 -15.97 -0.72 15.72
C PHE A 341 -15.57 0.02 14.42
N PHE A 342 -16.53 0.36 13.55
CA PHE A 342 -16.23 1.08 12.31
C PHE A 342 -16.56 2.58 12.39
N ALA A 343 -17.08 3.07 13.49
CA ALA A 343 -17.55 4.46 13.60
C ALA A 343 -16.44 5.47 13.33
N GLU A 344 -15.25 5.25 13.88
CA GLU A 344 -14.07 6.11 13.66
C GLU A 344 -13.65 6.12 12.19
N VAL A 345 -13.59 4.95 11.55
CA VAL A 345 -13.22 4.82 10.13
C VAL A 345 -14.24 5.47 9.21
N VAL A 346 -15.54 5.21 9.47
CA VAL A 346 -16.67 5.69 8.62
C VAL A 346 -16.82 7.21 8.70
N ASN A 347 -16.61 7.78 9.88
CA ASN A 347 -16.73 9.22 10.10
C ASN A 347 -15.39 9.96 10.01
N PHE A 348 -14.35 9.30 9.53
CA PHE A 348 -13.03 9.91 9.38
C PHE A 348 -13.13 11.16 8.48
N PRO A 349 -12.61 12.32 8.92
CA PRO A 349 -12.68 13.54 8.14
C PRO A 349 -11.94 13.37 6.81
N ASN A 350 -12.50 13.94 5.74
CA ASN A 350 -11.83 13.92 4.43
C ASN A 350 -10.61 14.85 4.47
N THR A 351 -9.44 14.30 4.69
CA THR A 351 -8.17 15.04 4.77
C THR A 351 -7.75 15.67 3.43
N GLY A 352 -8.31 15.22 2.31
CA GLY A 352 -8.08 15.78 0.97
C GLY A 352 -8.98 16.98 0.63
N GLY A 353 -9.98 17.29 1.48
CA GLY A 353 -10.98 18.33 1.25
C GLY A 353 -11.90 18.06 0.05
N LEU A 354 -12.98 18.83 -0.05
CA LEU A 354 -13.81 18.88 -1.24
C LEU A 354 -13.12 19.83 -2.24
N THR A 355 -12.50 19.25 -3.27
CA THR A 355 -11.62 20.00 -4.18
C THR A 355 -12.20 20.19 -5.57
N LEU A 356 -13.31 19.54 -5.89
CA LEU A 356 -13.93 19.55 -7.21
C LEU A 356 -15.42 19.88 -7.11
N THR A 357 -15.92 20.59 -8.11
CA THR A 357 -17.37 20.68 -8.35
C THR A 357 -17.91 19.33 -8.79
N PRO A 358 -19.23 19.07 -8.66
CA PRO A 358 -19.83 17.81 -9.13
C PRO A 358 -19.52 17.48 -10.62
N VAL A 359 -19.46 18.52 -11.47
CA VAL A 359 -19.15 18.34 -12.90
C VAL A 359 -17.69 17.96 -13.11
N GLU A 360 -16.76 18.66 -12.47
CA GLU A 360 -15.33 18.33 -12.54
C GLU A 360 -15.06 16.93 -11.98
N SER A 361 -15.69 16.59 -10.85
CA SER A 361 -15.58 15.26 -10.25
C SER A 361 -16.10 14.15 -11.17
N PHE A 362 -17.23 14.39 -11.85
CA PHE A 362 -17.74 13.46 -12.85
C PHE A 362 -16.76 13.29 -14.01
N ILE A 363 -16.23 14.41 -14.57
CA ILE A 363 -15.26 14.36 -15.66
C ILE A 363 -14.00 13.60 -15.22
N ALA A 364 -13.41 13.93 -14.07
CA ALA A 364 -12.23 13.25 -13.53
C ALA A 364 -12.47 11.74 -13.37
N SER A 365 -13.64 11.36 -12.85
CA SER A 365 -14.03 9.96 -12.66
C SER A 365 -14.11 9.18 -13.97
N VAL A 366 -14.78 9.73 -14.98
CA VAL A 366 -15.00 9.04 -16.27
C VAL A 366 -13.79 9.06 -17.19
N THR A 367 -12.86 9.97 -16.99
CA THR A 367 -11.60 10.08 -17.75
C THR A 367 -10.41 9.44 -17.03
N PHE A 368 -10.62 8.86 -15.84
CA PHE A 368 -9.60 8.25 -15.00
C PHE A 368 -8.47 9.21 -14.59
N GLU A 369 -8.84 10.44 -14.28
CA GLU A 369 -8.00 11.41 -13.60
C GLU A 369 -8.05 11.15 -12.09
N PHE A 370 -7.39 10.07 -11.67
CA PHE A 370 -7.49 9.52 -10.33
C PHE A 370 -6.50 10.10 -9.31
N TYR A 371 -5.70 11.09 -9.72
CA TYR A 371 -4.79 11.80 -8.83
C TYR A 371 -4.79 13.29 -9.18
N VAL A 372 -4.67 14.15 -8.16
CA VAL A 372 -4.68 15.63 -8.37
C VAL A 372 -3.55 16.06 -9.30
N GLY A 373 -3.93 16.73 -10.39
CA GLY A 373 -3.00 17.19 -11.42
C GLY A 373 -2.49 16.11 -12.36
N GLN A 374 -2.92 14.86 -12.22
CA GLN A 374 -2.63 13.81 -13.18
C GLN A 374 -3.41 14.08 -14.48
N PRO A 375 -2.77 14.01 -15.65
CA PRO A 375 -3.50 14.08 -16.90
C PRO A 375 -4.51 12.92 -17.06
N PRO A 376 -5.65 13.13 -17.72
CA PRO A 376 -6.68 12.11 -17.88
C PRO A 376 -6.21 10.95 -18.78
N GLN A 377 -6.63 9.72 -18.45
CA GLN A 377 -6.41 8.52 -19.26
C GLN A 377 -7.59 8.25 -20.23
N THR A 378 -8.00 9.24 -20.97
CA THR A 378 -9.24 9.21 -21.80
C THR A 378 -9.31 8.02 -22.75
N ILE A 379 -8.21 7.66 -23.43
CA ILE A 379 -8.20 6.49 -24.34
C ILE A 379 -8.41 5.20 -23.56
N LEU A 380 -7.79 5.06 -22.39
CA LEU A 380 -8.00 3.90 -21.51
C LEU A 380 -9.46 3.84 -21.02
N ALA A 381 -10.05 4.98 -20.70
CA ALA A 381 -11.45 5.07 -20.31
C ALA A 381 -12.39 4.63 -21.43
N ILE A 382 -12.13 5.04 -22.69
CA ILE A 382 -12.86 4.56 -23.87
C ILE A 382 -12.72 3.03 -24.02
N VAL A 383 -11.52 2.49 -23.86
CA VAL A 383 -11.29 1.03 -23.90
C VAL A 383 -12.09 0.32 -22.81
N ALA A 384 -12.12 0.85 -21.59
CA ALA A 384 -12.92 0.32 -20.48
C ALA A 384 -14.42 0.37 -20.80
N PHE A 385 -14.90 1.48 -21.37
CA PHE A 385 -16.30 1.61 -21.82
C PHE A 385 -16.67 0.58 -22.89
N VAL A 386 -15.83 0.37 -23.90
CA VAL A 386 -16.01 -0.74 -24.86
C VAL A 386 -16.09 -2.07 -24.14
N GLY A 387 -15.26 -2.27 -23.12
CA GLY A 387 -15.32 -3.44 -22.24
C GLY A 387 -16.64 -3.60 -21.51
N CYS A 388 -17.24 -2.52 -21.01
CA CYS A 388 -18.58 -2.51 -20.41
C CYS A 388 -19.65 -2.95 -21.42
N VAL A 389 -19.62 -2.41 -22.64
CA VAL A 389 -20.54 -2.80 -23.73
C VAL A 389 -20.41 -4.30 -24.06
N VAL A 390 -19.17 -4.80 -24.17
CA VAL A 390 -18.90 -6.23 -24.42
C VAL A 390 -19.34 -7.08 -23.24
N ALA A 391 -19.12 -6.64 -21.99
CA ALA A 391 -19.54 -7.34 -20.79
C ALA A 391 -21.07 -7.45 -20.71
N THR A 392 -21.78 -6.39 -21.06
CA THR A 392 -23.27 -6.38 -21.14
C THR A 392 -23.75 -7.38 -22.18
N LYS A 393 -23.22 -7.31 -23.42
CA LYS A 393 -23.60 -8.24 -24.49
C LYS A 393 -23.28 -9.71 -24.17
N LYS A 394 -22.23 -9.96 -23.37
CA LYS A 394 -21.85 -11.32 -22.91
C LYS A 394 -22.47 -11.71 -21.57
N HIS A 395 -23.46 -10.98 -21.06
CA HIS A 395 -24.13 -11.23 -19.76
C HIS A 395 -23.16 -11.33 -18.58
N ARG A 396 -22.13 -10.47 -18.56
CA ARG A 396 -21.11 -10.38 -17.49
C ARG A 396 -21.24 -9.10 -16.66
N VAL A 397 -22.43 -8.58 -16.49
CA VAL A 397 -22.74 -7.32 -15.78
C VAL A 397 -22.15 -7.30 -14.36
N ARG A 398 -21.97 -8.47 -13.73
CA ARG A 398 -21.32 -8.61 -12.43
C ARG A 398 -19.87 -8.06 -12.38
N LEU A 399 -19.21 -7.83 -13.52
CA LEU A 399 -17.89 -7.21 -13.59
C LEU A 399 -17.99 -5.69 -13.69
N ILE A 400 -19.12 -5.17 -14.16
CA ILE A 400 -19.35 -3.73 -14.32
C ILE A 400 -19.63 -3.11 -12.95
N PHE A 401 -20.47 -3.76 -12.13
CA PHE A 401 -20.94 -3.19 -10.86
C PHE A 401 -19.81 -2.77 -9.91
N PRO A 402 -18.81 -3.63 -9.59
CA PRO A 402 -17.73 -3.21 -8.67
C PRO A 402 -16.91 -2.04 -9.21
N ALA A 403 -16.61 -2.04 -10.52
CA ALA A 403 -15.86 -0.95 -11.15
C ALA A 403 -16.64 0.37 -11.11
N VAL A 404 -17.92 0.34 -11.49
CA VAL A 404 -18.78 1.53 -11.48
C VAL A 404 -19.01 2.03 -10.06
N TYR A 405 -19.22 1.14 -9.10
CA TYR A 405 -19.34 1.53 -7.68
C TYR A 405 -18.12 2.32 -7.21
N MET A 406 -16.91 1.81 -7.45
CA MET A 406 -15.69 2.48 -7.00
C MET A 406 -15.43 3.81 -7.73
N VAL A 407 -15.74 3.88 -9.03
CA VAL A 407 -15.65 5.14 -9.80
C VAL A 407 -16.63 6.19 -9.27
N ILE A 408 -17.87 5.79 -8.97
CA ILE A 408 -18.87 6.69 -8.36
C ILE A 408 -18.42 7.11 -6.95
N ALA A 409 -17.98 6.18 -6.12
CA ALA A 409 -17.50 6.47 -4.77
C ALA A 409 -16.31 7.43 -4.79
N TYR A 410 -15.37 7.26 -5.73
CA TYR A 410 -14.30 8.23 -5.96
C TYR A 410 -14.86 9.63 -6.25
N GLY A 411 -15.78 9.74 -7.20
CA GLY A 411 -16.42 11.02 -7.53
C GLY A 411 -17.12 11.66 -6.32
N VAL A 412 -17.92 10.87 -5.60
CA VAL A 412 -18.64 11.32 -4.40
C VAL A 412 -17.66 11.81 -3.32
N SER A 413 -16.55 11.12 -3.10
CA SER A 413 -15.54 11.52 -2.10
C SER A 413 -14.88 12.86 -2.41
N ARG A 414 -14.94 13.34 -3.67
CA ARG A 414 -14.30 14.58 -4.13
C ARG A 414 -15.21 15.80 -4.15
N CYS A 415 -16.53 15.60 -4.15
CA CYS A 415 -17.47 16.69 -4.40
C CYS A 415 -18.69 16.75 -3.45
N THR A 416 -18.86 15.78 -2.54
CA THR A 416 -20.09 15.66 -1.74
C THR A 416 -19.78 15.68 -0.25
N ASP A 417 -20.69 16.32 0.50
CA ASP A 417 -20.64 16.38 1.96
C ASP A 417 -21.07 15.10 2.67
N GLU A 418 -20.91 15.13 3.98
CA GLU A 418 -20.86 14.06 4.97
C GLU A 418 -21.71 12.82 4.74
N TYR A 419 -23.04 12.89 4.69
CA TYR A 419 -23.87 11.68 4.80
C TYR A 419 -23.68 10.71 3.62
N LEU A 420 -23.85 11.20 2.39
CA LEU A 420 -23.73 10.35 1.20
C LEU A 420 -22.29 9.80 1.05
N ARG A 421 -21.29 10.64 1.38
CA ARG A 421 -19.89 10.24 1.40
C ARG A 421 -19.66 9.13 2.43
N ASN A 422 -20.09 9.29 3.68
CA ASN A 422 -19.91 8.29 4.73
C ASN A 422 -20.58 6.96 4.38
N VAL A 423 -21.77 7.00 3.77
CA VAL A 423 -22.48 5.79 3.32
C VAL A 423 -21.73 5.05 2.19
N LEU A 424 -21.19 5.77 1.22
CA LEU A 424 -20.56 5.15 0.04
C LEU A 424 -19.04 4.97 0.20
N CYS A 425 -18.38 5.84 0.96
CA CYS A 425 -16.92 5.93 1.01
C CYS A 425 -16.34 5.65 2.40
N GLY A 426 -17.17 5.62 3.45
CA GLY A 426 -16.72 5.58 4.84
C GLY A 426 -15.76 4.43 5.17
N PHE A 427 -16.00 3.22 4.68
CA PHE A 427 -15.10 2.08 4.88
C PHE A 427 -13.72 2.26 4.24
N TRP A 428 -13.50 3.32 3.46
CA TRP A 428 -12.22 3.73 2.89
C TRP A 428 -11.72 5.03 3.50
N TYR A 429 -12.14 5.38 4.75
CA TYR A 429 -11.78 6.62 5.45
C TYR A 429 -12.19 7.90 4.67
N ASN A 430 -13.23 7.81 3.85
CA ASN A 430 -13.63 8.89 2.94
C ASN A 430 -12.50 9.37 2.00
N ASP A 431 -11.44 8.57 1.85
CA ASP A 431 -10.22 8.91 1.12
C ASP A 431 -10.38 8.59 -0.38
N PRO A 432 -10.33 9.59 -1.27
CA PRO A 432 -10.47 9.41 -2.71
C PRO A 432 -9.38 8.51 -3.31
N TRP A 433 -8.17 8.52 -2.76
CA TRP A 433 -7.06 7.75 -3.30
C TRP A 433 -7.25 6.25 -3.12
N ARG A 434 -7.77 5.83 -1.99
CA ARG A 434 -8.11 4.42 -1.73
C ARG A 434 -9.22 3.93 -2.65
N LEU A 435 -10.19 4.79 -2.96
CA LEU A 435 -11.28 4.49 -3.89
C LEU A 435 -10.82 4.42 -5.35
N ALA A 436 -9.96 5.35 -5.77
CA ALA A 436 -9.35 5.37 -7.10
C ALA A 436 -8.54 4.08 -7.37
N ASP A 437 -7.72 3.67 -6.41
CA ASP A 437 -6.88 2.49 -6.54
C ASP A 437 -7.71 1.18 -6.49
N ALA A 438 -8.80 1.14 -5.73
CA ALA A 438 -9.78 0.06 -5.81
C ALA A 438 -10.49 0.03 -7.18
N ALA A 439 -10.85 1.20 -7.72
CA ALA A 439 -11.44 1.30 -9.06
C ALA A 439 -10.49 0.74 -10.13
N ALA A 440 -9.19 1.06 -10.04
CA ALA A 440 -8.18 0.53 -10.97
C ALA A 440 -8.20 -0.99 -11.04
N ILE A 441 -8.26 -1.69 -9.90
CA ILE A 441 -8.29 -3.15 -9.83
C ILE A 441 -9.52 -3.71 -10.54
N PHE A 442 -10.70 -3.13 -10.30
CA PHE A 442 -11.96 -3.61 -10.89
C PHE A 442 -12.14 -3.18 -12.35
N LEU A 443 -11.45 -2.15 -12.82
CA LEU A 443 -11.43 -1.75 -14.22
C LEU A 443 -10.59 -2.69 -15.11
N VAL A 444 -9.56 -3.35 -14.58
CA VAL A 444 -8.68 -4.25 -15.35
C VAL A 444 -9.45 -5.32 -16.14
N PRO A 445 -10.43 -6.07 -15.58
CA PRO A 445 -11.23 -7.02 -16.36
C PRO A 445 -11.99 -6.38 -17.53
N LEU A 446 -12.50 -5.15 -17.36
CA LEU A 446 -13.23 -4.42 -18.41
C LEU A 446 -12.28 -3.91 -19.47
N ILE A 447 -11.14 -3.34 -19.09
CA ILE A 447 -10.06 -2.94 -20.02
C ILE A 447 -9.60 -4.16 -20.84
N THR A 448 -9.39 -5.30 -20.19
CA THR A 448 -9.03 -6.56 -20.85
C THR A 448 -10.07 -6.98 -21.89
N MET A 449 -11.36 -6.88 -21.55
CA MET A 449 -12.44 -7.21 -22.50
C MET A 449 -12.52 -6.22 -23.67
N GLY A 450 -12.38 -4.93 -23.39
CA GLY A 450 -12.43 -3.88 -24.40
C GLY A 450 -11.27 -3.97 -25.38
N LEU A 451 -10.05 -4.05 -24.87
CA LEU A 451 -8.84 -4.17 -25.70
C LEU A 451 -8.85 -5.47 -26.51
N SER A 452 -9.29 -6.60 -25.92
CA SER A 452 -9.44 -7.85 -26.66
C SER A 452 -10.47 -7.75 -27.78
N ALA A 453 -11.58 -7.03 -27.58
CA ALA A 453 -12.60 -6.83 -28.61
C ALA A 453 -12.08 -5.96 -29.77
N ILE A 454 -11.35 -4.89 -29.45
CA ILE A 454 -10.70 -4.03 -30.45
C ILE A 454 -9.69 -4.84 -31.28
N ILE A 455 -8.83 -5.63 -30.62
CA ILE A 455 -7.85 -6.49 -31.30
C ILE A 455 -8.54 -7.47 -32.27
N VAL A 456 -9.61 -8.13 -31.82
CA VAL A 456 -10.36 -9.07 -32.67
C VAL A 456 -11.01 -8.35 -33.85
N ALA A 457 -11.60 -7.19 -33.68
CA ALA A 457 -12.21 -6.41 -34.76
C ALA A 457 -11.18 -5.99 -35.80
N ILE A 458 -10.01 -5.49 -35.36
CA ILE A 458 -8.92 -5.10 -36.29
C ILE A 458 -8.36 -6.32 -37.03
N ALA A 459 -8.13 -7.44 -36.34
CA ALA A 459 -7.64 -8.66 -36.98
C ALA A 459 -8.61 -9.18 -38.03
N LYS A 460 -9.92 -9.18 -37.75
CA LYS A 460 -10.96 -9.57 -38.67
C LYS A 460 -10.98 -8.68 -39.91
N SER A 461 -10.99 -7.36 -39.74
CA SER A 461 -10.96 -6.40 -40.88
C SER A 461 -9.69 -6.56 -41.73
N TYR A 462 -8.55 -6.85 -41.10
CA TYR A 462 -7.31 -7.12 -41.81
C TYR A 462 -7.40 -8.41 -42.66
N ASP A 463 -7.92 -9.50 -42.07
CA ASP A 463 -8.09 -10.78 -42.75
C ASP A 463 -9.08 -10.66 -43.94
N GLU A 464 -10.19 -9.92 -43.75
CA GLU A 464 -11.17 -9.65 -44.82
C GLU A 464 -10.55 -8.87 -46.01
N ARG A 465 -9.78 -7.82 -45.74
CA ARG A 465 -9.06 -7.04 -46.75
C ARG A 465 -8.00 -7.89 -47.47
N LYS A 466 -7.32 -8.78 -46.79
CA LYS A 466 -6.32 -9.68 -47.35
C LYS A 466 -6.98 -10.73 -48.27
N ALA A 467 -8.12 -11.28 -47.84
CA ALA A 467 -8.90 -12.24 -48.64
C ALA A 467 -9.44 -11.59 -49.93
N SER A 468 -9.93 -10.36 -49.87
CA SER A 468 -10.39 -9.60 -51.02
C SER A 468 -9.29 -9.35 -52.04
N LYS A 469 -8.04 -9.18 -51.59
CA LYS A 469 -6.90 -8.94 -52.52
C LYS A 469 -6.26 -10.21 -53.09
N ARG A 470 -6.47 -11.37 -52.47
CA ARG A 470 -5.90 -12.68 -52.88
C ARG A 470 -6.90 -13.83 -52.65
N PRO A 471 -7.93 -13.95 -53.50
CA PRO A 471 -9.02 -14.91 -53.30
C PRO A 471 -8.59 -16.38 -53.33
N ASN A 472 -7.45 -16.72 -53.95
CA ASN A 472 -6.97 -18.10 -54.11
C ASN A 472 -5.88 -18.51 -53.09
N ALA A 473 -5.61 -17.71 -52.04
CA ALA A 473 -4.60 -18.04 -51.07
C ALA A 473 -5.15 -19.00 -50.01
N THR A 474 -4.62 -20.24 -49.95
CA THR A 474 -4.96 -21.30 -48.98
C THR A 474 -4.49 -21.00 -47.53
N HIS A 475 -4.06 -19.80 -47.22
CA HIS A 475 -3.53 -19.43 -45.94
C HIS A 475 -4.63 -19.05 -44.92
N LYS A 476 -5.10 -20.05 -44.20
CA LYS A 476 -5.98 -19.95 -43.04
C LYS A 476 -5.24 -19.58 -41.75
N GLN A 477 -4.09 -18.92 -41.82
CA GLN A 477 -3.37 -18.49 -40.62
C GLN A 477 -3.93 -17.13 -40.20
N SER A 478 -4.78 -17.14 -39.19
CA SER A 478 -5.36 -15.92 -38.63
C SER A 478 -4.25 -14.91 -38.25
N SER A 479 -4.37 -13.68 -38.73
CA SER A 479 -3.49 -12.57 -38.33
C SER A 479 -3.59 -12.20 -36.86
N LEU A 480 -4.54 -12.79 -36.14
CA LEU A 480 -4.86 -12.44 -34.76
C LEU A 480 -3.63 -12.39 -33.85
N ARG A 481 -2.70 -13.34 -33.99
CA ARG A 481 -1.49 -13.36 -33.11
C ARG A 481 -0.58 -12.16 -33.41
N VAL A 482 -0.34 -11.86 -34.67
CA VAL A 482 0.50 -10.73 -35.09
C VAL A 482 -0.14 -9.41 -34.70
N VAL A 483 -1.44 -9.26 -35.01
CA VAL A 483 -2.21 -8.06 -34.63
C VAL A 483 -2.23 -7.88 -33.10
N THR A 484 -2.37 -8.97 -32.34
CA THR A 484 -2.31 -8.90 -30.87
C THR A 484 -0.95 -8.39 -30.40
N ALA A 485 0.15 -8.95 -30.91
CA ALA A 485 1.49 -8.55 -30.50
C ALA A 485 1.75 -7.07 -30.84
N VAL A 486 1.45 -6.65 -32.08
CA VAL A 486 1.64 -5.28 -32.52
C VAL A 486 0.80 -4.29 -31.69
N LEU A 487 -0.49 -4.58 -31.50
CA LEU A 487 -1.36 -3.67 -30.75
C LEU A 487 -1.02 -3.61 -29.26
N LEU A 488 -0.55 -4.70 -28.64
CA LEU A 488 -0.07 -4.66 -27.26
C LEU A 488 1.21 -3.85 -27.13
N VAL A 489 2.14 -3.95 -28.09
CA VAL A 489 3.35 -3.11 -28.09
C VAL A 489 2.97 -1.64 -28.26
N VAL A 490 2.13 -1.31 -29.25
CA VAL A 490 1.66 0.07 -29.49
C VAL A 490 0.94 0.62 -28.26
N PHE A 491 0.03 -0.16 -27.67
CA PHE A 491 -0.68 0.24 -26.46
C PHE A 491 0.28 0.46 -25.28
N THR A 492 1.25 -0.43 -25.08
CA THR A 492 2.26 -0.30 -24.02
C THR A 492 3.08 0.96 -24.24
N CYS A 493 3.62 1.18 -25.44
CA CYS A 493 4.38 2.38 -25.75
C CYS A 493 3.55 3.65 -25.52
N TYR A 494 2.30 3.67 -25.99
CA TYR A 494 1.40 4.82 -25.82
C TYR A 494 1.09 5.07 -24.32
N ASN A 495 0.69 4.03 -23.59
CA ASN A 495 0.19 4.17 -22.22
C ASN A 495 1.30 4.54 -21.22
N PHE A 496 2.51 3.98 -21.39
CA PHE A 496 3.63 4.19 -20.48
C PHE A 496 4.64 5.23 -20.95
N PHE A 497 4.37 5.94 -22.03
CA PHE A 497 5.26 7.00 -22.51
C PHE A 497 5.32 8.14 -21.47
N PRO A 498 6.52 8.69 -21.17
CA PRO A 498 6.65 9.63 -20.05
C PRO A 498 6.05 11.01 -20.35
N SER A 499 6.18 11.50 -21.57
CA SER A 499 5.73 12.84 -21.96
C SER A 499 5.57 12.93 -23.46
N TYR A 500 4.75 13.86 -23.93
CA TYR A 500 4.55 14.13 -25.36
C TYR A 500 4.66 15.64 -25.63
N HIS A 501 4.96 15.96 -26.88
CA HIS A 501 4.91 17.35 -27.35
C HIS A 501 3.51 17.65 -27.84
N ASN A 502 2.82 18.57 -27.15
CA ASN A 502 1.48 18.98 -27.55
C ASN A 502 1.59 19.88 -28.78
N LEU A 503 1.00 19.45 -29.90
CA LEU A 503 1.07 20.17 -31.19
C LEU A 503 0.27 21.46 -31.19
N VAL A 504 -0.65 21.65 -30.23
CA VAL A 504 -1.50 22.86 -30.12
C VAL A 504 -0.84 23.89 -29.24
N THR A 505 -0.36 23.45 -28.06
CA THR A 505 0.26 24.35 -27.07
C THR A 505 1.75 24.57 -27.29
N HIS A 506 2.37 23.75 -28.16
CA HIS A 506 3.82 23.68 -28.40
C HIS A 506 4.65 23.46 -27.14
N LYS A 507 4.03 22.89 -26.09
CA LYS A 507 4.69 22.57 -24.81
C LYS A 507 4.84 21.06 -24.63
N ARG A 508 5.86 20.68 -23.87
CA ARG A 508 6.01 19.31 -23.39
C ARG A 508 5.05 19.07 -22.25
N GLU A 509 4.18 18.09 -22.41
CA GLU A 509 3.19 17.71 -21.42
C GLU A 509 3.47 16.28 -20.92
N TRP A 510 3.19 16.04 -19.63
CA TRP A 510 3.31 14.72 -19.05
C TRP A 510 2.18 13.80 -19.51
N SER A 511 2.50 12.52 -19.75
CA SER A 511 1.48 11.48 -19.76
C SER A 511 1.06 11.16 -18.32
N PRO A 512 -0.07 10.44 -18.09
CA PRO A 512 -0.45 10.00 -16.74
C PRO A 512 0.66 9.23 -16.02
N PHE A 513 1.32 8.30 -16.71
CA PHE A 513 2.45 7.56 -16.13
C PHE A 513 3.71 8.41 -15.95
N GLY A 514 3.97 9.32 -16.87
CA GLY A 514 5.07 10.27 -16.75
C GLY A 514 4.91 11.18 -15.54
N PHE A 515 3.69 11.65 -15.31
CA PHE A 515 3.35 12.46 -14.14
C PHE A 515 3.59 11.67 -12.83
N MET A 516 3.04 10.46 -12.72
CA MET A 516 3.22 9.63 -11.53
C MET A 516 4.70 9.28 -11.27
N ARG A 517 5.44 8.95 -12.33
CA ARG A 517 6.86 8.66 -12.26
C ARG A 517 7.69 9.87 -11.81
N ASP A 518 7.37 11.07 -12.32
CA ASP A 518 8.03 12.31 -11.91
C ASP A 518 7.72 12.66 -10.45
N ARG A 519 6.48 12.41 -9.99
CA ARG A 519 6.13 12.55 -8.57
C ARG A 519 6.93 11.62 -7.69
N ILE A 520 7.07 10.33 -8.04
CA ILE A 520 7.92 9.39 -7.31
C ILE A 520 9.36 9.90 -7.25
N ALA A 521 9.94 10.31 -8.39
CA ALA A 521 11.30 10.81 -8.44
C ALA A 521 11.52 12.06 -7.56
N ARG A 522 10.54 12.94 -7.49
CA ARG A 522 10.63 14.16 -6.66
C ARG A 522 10.45 13.89 -5.19
N GLU A 523 9.47 13.09 -4.84
CA GLU A 523 9.08 12.87 -3.45
C GLU A 523 10.01 11.88 -2.71
N TYR A 524 10.69 11.00 -3.44
CA TYR A 524 11.67 10.06 -2.89
C TYR A 524 13.12 10.55 -2.97
N SER A 525 13.35 11.72 -3.55
CA SER A 525 14.73 12.23 -3.66
C SER A 525 15.28 12.61 -2.30
N THR A 526 16.46 12.10 -1.97
CA THR A 526 17.20 12.47 -0.74
C THR A 526 18.15 13.64 -0.98
N THR A 527 18.39 13.98 -2.25
CA THR A 527 19.30 15.08 -2.65
C THR A 527 18.60 16.40 -2.87
N ARG A 528 17.25 16.39 -2.95
CA ARG A 528 16.45 17.63 -2.98
C ARG A 528 16.31 18.20 -1.59
N ASP A 529 16.08 19.49 -1.56
CA ASP A 529 15.75 20.23 -0.34
C ASP A 529 14.36 19.82 0.16
N HIS A 530 14.35 18.97 1.16
CA HIS A 530 13.18 18.49 1.91
C HIS A 530 13.38 18.74 3.39
N VAL A 531 12.34 18.53 4.17
CA VAL A 531 12.40 18.64 5.63
C VAL A 531 13.43 17.69 6.27
N TYR A 532 13.77 16.60 5.60
CA TYR A 532 14.81 15.66 6.03
C TYR A 532 15.58 15.13 4.81
N SER A 533 16.55 15.87 4.39
CA SER A 533 17.43 15.55 3.26
C SER A 533 18.76 14.91 3.72
N THR A 534 19.69 14.74 2.82
CA THR A 534 21.05 14.28 3.15
C THR A 534 21.74 15.20 4.18
N LYS A 535 21.45 16.50 4.16
CA LYS A 535 22.04 17.48 5.10
C LYS A 535 21.61 17.20 6.54
N GLU A 536 20.32 17.03 6.78
CA GLU A 536 19.77 16.69 8.10
C GLU A 536 20.22 15.30 8.55
N LYS A 537 20.23 14.32 7.64
CA LYS A 537 20.74 12.96 7.90
C LYS A 537 22.20 12.96 8.36
N ASP A 538 23.06 13.74 7.71
CA ASP A 538 24.49 13.83 8.04
C ASP A 538 24.71 14.57 9.38
N PHE A 539 23.90 15.61 9.67
CA PHE A 539 23.92 16.28 10.96
C PHE A 539 23.54 15.33 12.09
N VAL A 540 22.44 14.56 11.93
CA VAL A 540 22.01 13.59 12.94
C VAL A 540 23.05 12.49 13.14
N ASN A 541 23.73 12.01 12.08
CA ASN A 541 24.82 11.05 12.25
C ASN A 541 25.97 11.61 13.11
N ARG A 542 26.36 12.86 12.89
CA ARG A 542 27.38 13.54 13.73
C ARG A 542 26.88 13.74 15.16
N ALA A 543 25.61 14.07 15.32
CA ALA A 543 25.01 14.20 16.65
C ALA A 543 25.05 12.88 17.43
N MET A 544 24.79 11.74 16.77
CA MET A 544 24.87 10.42 17.40
C MET A 544 26.30 10.04 17.83
N GLU A 545 27.33 10.54 17.17
CA GLU A 545 28.72 10.33 17.58
C GLU A 545 29.10 11.11 18.85
N MET A 546 28.32 12.13 19.23
CA MET A 546 28.58 13.02 20.37
C MET A 546 27.78 12.69 21.60
N ILE A 547 26.80 11.79 21.52
CA ILE A 547 25.94 11.39 22.64
C ILE A 547 26.13 9.91 22.99
N PRO A 548 25.92 9.51 24.26
CA PRO A 548 25.95 8.10 24.63
C PRO A 548 24.88 7.28 23.89
N ASP A 549 25.21 6.02 23.57
CA ASP A 549 24.29 5.11 22.93
C ASP A 549 22.99 4.96 23.73
N GLY A 550 21.85 5.13 23.07
CA GLY A 550 20.54 4.98 23.67
C GLY A 550 20.01 6.21 24.42
N SER A 551 20.79 7.29 24.54
CA SER A 551 20.33 8.56 25.13
C SER A 551 19.03 9.03 24.50
N LEU A 552 18.04 9.41 25.33
CA LEU A 552 16.78 9.95 24.86
C LEU A 552 16.95 11.43 24.46
N VAL A 553 16.52 11.74 23.24
CA VAL A 553 16.65 13.06 22.64
C VAL A 553 15.26 13.67 22.41
N ILE A 554 14.95 14.76 23.07
CA ILE A 554 13.73 15.53 22.77
C ILE A 554 13.90 16.21 21.42
N ASN A 555 12.84 16.28 20.65
CA ASN A 555 12.86 16.84 19.29
C ASN A 555 11.56 17.56 18.96
N SER A 556 11.61 18.43 17.97
CA SER A 556 10.42 19.08 17.37
C SER A 556 9.98 18.29 16.11
N PRO A 557 8.88 17.53 16.17
CA PRO A 557 8.48 16.69 15.03
C PRO A 557 8.28 17.42 13.71
N GLU A 558 7.89 18.68 13.77
CA GLU A 558 7.55 19.49 12.59
C GLU A 558 8.78 19.94 11.79
N ASP A 559 9.97 19.97 12.39
CA ASP A 559 11.23 20.30 11.72
C ASP A 559 11.87 19.12 10.95
N GLY A 560 11.18 17.98 10.90
CA GLY A 560 11.65 16.77 10.26
C GLY A 560 12.40 15.81 11.18
N SER A 561 12.76 16.21 12.42
CA SER A 561 13.48 15.33 13.37
C SER A 561 12.71 14.07 13.75
N LEU A 562 11.40 14.02 13.48
CA LEU A 562 10.62 12.78 13.64
C LEU A 562 11.08 11.64 12.70
N PHE A 563 11.83 11.95 11.61
CA PHE A 563 12.44 10.93 10.75
C PHE A 563 13.74 10.36 11.34
N ALA A 564 14.38 11.08 12.26
CA ALA A 564 15.72 10.76 12.74
C ALA A 564 15.80 9.36 13.40
N TYR A 565 14.75 8.92 14.11
CA TYR A 565 14.70 7.56 14.61
C TYR A 565 14.62 6.53 13.49
N GLY A 566 13.66 6.64 12.60
CA GLY A 566 13.44 5.68 11.51
C GLY A 566 14.61 5.59 10.53
N VAL A 567 15.26 6.72 10.25
CA VAL A 567 16.36 6.83 9.26
C VAL A 567 17.71 6.54 9.88
N ASN A 568 18.08 7.22 10.98
CA ASN A 568 19.42 7.15 11.57
C ASN A 568 19.51 6.17 12.76
N GLY A 569 18.41 6.00 13.50
CA GLY A 569 18.38 5.18 14.72
C GLY A 569 18.60 5.97 16.01
N ILE A 570 18.66 7.31 15.95
CA ILE A 570 18.72 8.13 17.15
C ILE A 570 17.43 8.01 17.97
N ASN A 571 17.53 7.85 19.27
CA ASN A 571 16.40 7.62 20.17
C ASN A 571 15.60 8.90 20.44
N THR A 572 14.82 9.37 19.45
CA THR A 572 13.97 10.56 19.61
C THR A 572 12.73 10.27 20.45
N TYR A 573 12.34 11.27 21.25
CA TYR A 573 11.16 11.22 22.12
C TYR A 573 9.85 11.35 21.32
N PHE A 574 9.72 12.38 20.51
CA PHE A 574 8.53 12.60 19.68
C PHE A 574 8.71 11.98 18.29
N ARG A 575 8.06 10.86 18.04
CA ARG A 575 8.14 10.11 16.76
C ARG A 575 6.93 10.31 15.85
N HIS A 576 5.97 11.15 16.28
CA HIS A 576 4.75 11.47 15.55
C HIS A 576 4.30 12.90 15.86
N PRO A 577 3.73 13.65 14.90
CA PRO A 577 3.34 15.04 15.10
C PRO A 577 2.00 15.24 15.84
N THR A 578 1.29 14.15 16.16
CA THR A 578 -0.03 14.20 16.83
C THR A 578 0.13 14.47 18.33
N THR A 579 -0.65 15.39 18.87
CA THR A 579 -0.62 15.80 20.28
C THR A 579 -1.79 15.24 21.12
N GLY A 580 -2.80 14.64 20.49
CA GLY A 580 -4.07 14.29 21.15
C GLY A 580 -4.02 13.11 22.15
N SER A 581 -2.88 12.40 22.26
CA SER A 581 -2.74 11.22 23.15
C SER A 581 -1.44 11.28 23.96
N LEU A 582 -0.87 12.45 24.14
CA LEU A 582 0.37 12.64 24.90
C LEU A 582 0.12 12.53 26.40
N THR A 583 1.12 12.06 27.14
CA THR A 583 1.13 12.11 28.62
C THR A 583 1.23 13.56 29.11
N ASP A 584 0.95 13.76 30.39
CA ASP A 584 1.11 15.09 31.03
C ASP A 584 2.56 15.57 30.91
N ASP A 585 3.55 14.71 31.14
CA ASP A 585 4.97 15.05 30.99
C ASP A 585 5.30 15.46 29.54
N ALA A 586 4.82 14.70 28.56
CA ALA A 586 5.04 15.04 27.14
C ALA A 586 4.39 16.37 26.76
N ASN A 587 3.22 16.70 27.33
CA ASN A 587 2.57 18.00 27.14
C ASN A 587 3.36 19.14 27.81
N MET A 588 3.83 18.95 29.05
CA MET A 588 4.69 19.92 29.73
C MET A 588 5.98 20.18 28.94
N ILE A 589 6.62 19.13 28.43
CA ILE A 589 7.85 19.26 27.63
C ILE A 589 7.59 20.04 26.35
N ARG A 590 6.57 19.68 25.55
CA ARG A 590 6.34 20.35 24.26
C ARG A 590 5.91 21.81 24.40
N GLU A 591 5.27 22.17 25.52
CA GLU A 591 4.74 23.53 25.77
C GLU A 591 5.70 24.44 26.53
N GLY A 592 6.60 23.90 27.34
CA GLY A 592 7.37 24.68 28.28
C GLY A 592 8.85 24.32 28.46
N LEU A 593 9.44 23.49 27.57
CA LEU A 593 10.84 23.06 27.71
C LEU A 593 11.83 24.23 27.76
N ASP A 594 11.54 25.33 27.04
CA ASP A 594 12.32 26.58 27.05
C ASP A 594 12.41 27.24 28.43
N THR A 595 11.51 26.89 29.37
CA THR A 595 11.48 27.42 30.73
C THR A 595 12.09 26.48 31.78
N ILE A 596 12.85 25.46 31.39
CA ILE A 596 13.40 24.42 32.27
C ILE A 596 14.22 24.98 33.45
N ALA A 597 14.93 26.08 33.25
CA ALA A 597 15.71 26.74 34.29
C ALA A 597 14.82 27.34 35.40
N GLU A 598 13.57 27.70 35.06
CA GLU A 598 12.65 28.43 35.98
C GLU A 598 11.54 27.50 36.52
N SER A 599 11.04 26.56 35.71
CA SER A 599 9.90 25.71 36.04
C SER A 599 10.31 24.37 36.64
N GLU A 600 9.93 24.15 37.91
CA GLU A 600 10.15 22.86 38.61
C GLU A 600 9.34 21.73 37.99
N GLU A 601 8.14 22.02 37.47
CA GLU A 601 7.26 21.03 36.81
C GLU A 601 7.89 20.53 35.53
N VAL A 602 8.44 21.42 34.68
CA VAL A 602 9.16 21.05 33.47
C VAL A 602 10.42 20.24 33.77
N ARG A 603 11.21 20.65 34.80
CA ARG A 603 12.39 19.88 35.25
C ARG A 603 12.00 18.46 35.63
N ARG A 604 10.92 18.31 36.40
CA ARG A 604 10.41 16.99 36.79
C ARG A 604 10.01 16.17 35.58
N ALA A 605 9.22 16.74 34.66
CA ALA A 605 8.79 16.02 33.47
C ALA A 605 9.98 15.54 32.62
N VAL A 606 11.04 16.35 32.48
CA VAL A 606 12.26 15.96 31.76
C VAL A 606 13.03 14.85 32.48
N LYS A 607 13.12 14.93 33.86
CA LYS A 607 13.73 13.86 34.69
C LYS A 607 12.94 12.57 34.58
N ASP A 608 11.61 12.62 34.62
CA ASP A 608 10.73 11.47 34.61
C ASP A 608 10.85 10.69 33.30
N VAL A 609 11.01 11.38 32.16
CA VAL A 609 11.28 10.76 30.87
C VAL A 609 12.75 10.42 30.64
N SER A 610 13.66 10.89 31.50
CA SER A 610 15.11 10.68 31.42
C SER A 610 15.73 11.22 30.14
N ALA A 611 15.27 12.37 29.65
CA ALA A 611 15.82 13.00 28.47
C ALA A 611 17.07 13.83 28.81
N GLU A 612 18.11 13.69 28.00
CA GLU A 612 19.40 14.36 28.21
C GLU A 612 19.75 15.39 27.14
N TYR A 613 19.14 15.29 25.96
CA TYR A 613 19.48 16.12 24.81
C TYR A 613 18.22 16.66 24.13
N VAL A 614 18.43 17.74 23.34
CA VAL A 614 17.41 18.31 22.44
C VAL A 614 17.99 18.42 21.04
N LEU A 615 17.25 17.94 20.05
CA LEU A 615 17.60 18.02 18.63
C LEU A 615 16.62 18.96 17.92
N LEU A 616 17.13 20.02 17.31
CA LEU A 616 16.41 20.95 16.45
C LEU A 616 17.06 21.00 15.09
N LEU A 617 16.30 20.84 14.01
CA LEU A 617 16.80 20.83 12.65
C LEU A 617 16.54 22.13 11.87
N ASP A 618 15.56 22.94 12.30
CA ASP A 618 15.20 24.21 11.66
C ASP A 618 15.07 25.34 12.71
N GLN A 619 16.03 25.45 13.62
CA GLN A 619 16.00 26.46 14.68
C GLN A 619 15.96 27.90 14.11
N GLY A 620 14.97 28.66 14.55
CA GLY A 620 14.85 30.09 14.17
C GLY A 620 14.44 30.33 12.73
N VAL A 621 14.11 29.31 11.97
CA VAL A 621 13.61 29.45 10.59
C VAL A 621 12.16 29.92 10.63
N PRO A 622 11.78 31.04 9.99
CA PRO A 622 10.40 31.46 9.89
C PRO A 622 9.51 30.45 9.20
N TYR A 623 8.25 30.38 9.59
CA TYR A 623 7.28 29.44 9.02
C TYR A 623 7.14 29.53 7.49
N ASP A 624 7.14 30.73 6.92
CA ASP A 624 7.01 31.01 5.50
C ASP A 624 8.30 30.75 4.70
N GLU A 625 9.44 30.70 5.36
CA GLU A 625 10.73 30.31 4.80
C GLU A 625 11.09 28.87 5.08
N GLY A 626 10.31 28.19 5.95
CA GLY A 626 10.62 26.93 6.55
C GLY A 626 10.41 25.72 5.67
N LYS A 627 11.12 24.67 6.02
CA LYS A 627 11.01 23.33 5.48
C LYS A 627 10.11 22.45 6.35
N TRP A 628 9.12 23.06 6.99
CA TRP A 628 8.26 22.40 7.96
C TRP A 628 7.46 21.23 7.36
N LEU A 629 7.36 20.16 8.11
CA LEU A 629 6.91 18.85 7.66
C LEU A 629 5.51 18.85 7.02
N LEU A 630 4.56 19.56 7.62
CA LEU A 630 3.15 19.39 7.29
C LEU A 630 2.54 20.53 6.48
N GLN A 631 3.32 21.46 5.91
CA GLN A 631 2.75 22.69 5.31
C GLN A 631 1.75 23.34 6.26
N THR A 632 2.13 23.42 7.48
CA THR A 632 1.25 23.60 8.59
C THR A 632 0.92 25.06 8.73
N THR A 633 -0.20 25.26 9.33
CA THR A 633 -0.56 26.58 9.82
C THR A 633 0.38 26.94 10.98
N GLU A 634 0.61 28.23 11.18
CA GLU A 634 1.33 28.74 12.34
C GLU A 634 0.86 28.12 13.67
N ASP A 635 -0.45 27.83 13.78
CA ASP A 635 -1.05 27.13 14.92
C ASP A 635 -0.50 25.72 15.16
N SER A 636 -0.05 25.04 14.14
CA SER A 636 0.55 23.68 14.31
C SER A 636 1.94 23.76 14.91
N LEU A 637 2.73 24.76 14.52
CA LEU A 637 4.06 25.00 15.10
C LEU A 637 3.97 25.44 16.55
N LYS A 638 2.98 26.29 16.90
CA LYS A 638 2.73 26.72 18.28
C LYS A 638 2.50 25.57 19.26
N ARG A 639 2.08 24.42 18.79
CA ARG A 639 1.96 23.23 19.64
C ARG A 639 3.29 22.73 20.22
N TRP A 640 4.40 23.14 19.62
CA TRP A 640 5.77 22.74 19.97
C TRP A 640 6.62 23.94 20.42
N ASP A 641 5.97 25.05 20.79
CA ASP A 641 6.63 26.32 21.11
C ASP A 641 7.69 26.18 22.22
N GLY A 642 7.42 25.37 23.27
CA GLY A 642 8.39 25.14 24.33
C GLY A 642 9.68 24.47 23.86
N ILE A 643 9.66 23.78 22.71
CA ILE A 643 10.85 23.20 22.11
C ILE A 643 11.43 24.13 21.05
N ASN A 644 10.57 24.71 20.19
CA ASN A 644 11.01 25.54 19.07
C ASN A 644 11.65 26.87 19.50
N ARG A 645 11.36 27.36 20.73
CA ARG A 645 11.92 28.62 21.27
C ARG A 645 13.31 28.48 21.87
N ILE A 646 13.82 27.25 22.04
CA ILE A 646 15.15 27.02 22.58
C ILE A 646 16.19 27.61 21.62
N THR A 647 17.10 28.43 22.16
CA THR A 647 18.19 29.07 21.44
C THR A 647 19.51 28.82 22.16
N ASP A 648 20.65 29.23 21.54
CA ASP A 648 21.97 29.13 22.14
C ASP A 648 22.07 29.99 23.44
N GLU A 649 21.13 30.90 23.69
CA GLU A 649 21.07 31.78 24.88
C GLU A 649 20.08 31.28 25.95
N THR A 650 19.29 30.22 25.66
CA THR A 650 18.23 29.74 26.57
C THR A 650 18.88 29.08 27.82
N PRO A 651 18.58 29.56 29.04
CA PRO A 651 19.15 28.96 30.25
C PRO A 651 18.75 27.51 30.43
N GLY A 652 19.68 26.65 30.85
CA GLY A 652 19.43 25.22 31.05
C GLY A 652 19.78 24.35 29.83
N PHE A 653 20.37 24.94 28.79
CA PHE A 653 20.86 24.23 27.61
C PHE A 653 22.31 24.63 27.28
N GLU A 654 23.08 23.65 26.83
CA GLU A 654 24.45 23.82 26.33
C GLU A 654 24.54 23.30 24.90
N THR A 655 25.04 24.12 23.98
CA THR A 655 25.21 23.72 22.56
C THR A 655 26.34 22.70 22.44
N VAL A 656 26.00 21.49 22.00
CA VAL A 656 26.95 20.39 21.75
C VAL A 656 27.40 20.38 20.29
N LEU A 657 26.47 20.57 19.37
CA LEU A 657 26.74 20.60 17.92
C LEU A 657 25.86 21.65 17.26
N SER A 658 26.50 22.42 16.33
CA SER A 658 25.85 23.47 15.59
C SER A 658 26.28 23.41 14.12
N ASP A 659 25.31 23.51 13.20
CA ASP A 659 25.56 23.61 11.76
C ASP A 659 24.40 24.35 11.07
N GLY A 660 24.63 25.60 10.68
CA GLY A 660 23.57 26.45 10.13
C GLY A 660 22.42 26.65 11.12
N ASP A 661 21.25 26.19 10.73
CA ASP A 661 20.01 26.21 11.51
C ASP A 661 19.79 24.95 12.37
N MET A 662 20.70 24.00 12.35
CA MET A 662 20.60 22.75 13.10
C MET A 662 21.37 22.82 14.42
N ARG A 663 20.78 22.26 15.48
CA ARG A 663 21.35 22.26 16.84
C ARG A 663 21.15 20.91 17.54
N LEU A 664 22.19 20.51 18.27
CA LEU A 664 22.09 19.54 19.33
C LEU A 664 22.45 20.23 20.65
N TYR A 665 21.53 20.26 21.59
CA TYR A 665 21.73 20.77 22.92
C TYR A 665 21.84 19.65 23.95
N LYS A 666 22.69 19.81 24.95
CA LYS A 666 22.63 19.06 26.21
C LYS A 666 21.75 19.80 27.20
N ILE A 667 20.87 19.08 27.87
CA ILE A 667 20.03 19.62 28.92
C ILE A 667 20.84 19.69 30.22
N THR A 668 21.11 20.89 30.73
CA THR A 668 21.84 21.14 32.00
C THR A 668 20.90 21.66 33.08
N GLY A 669 19.71 22.10 32.75
CA GLY A 669 18.71 22.64 33.68
C GLY A 669 18.09 21.63 34.64
N THR A 670 18.38 20.34 34.47
CA THR A 670 17.94 19.27 35.36
C THR A 670 18.87 19.05 36.56
N ASP A 671 20.09 19.58 36.52
CA ASP A 671 21.00 19.47 37.65
C ASP A 671 20.42 20.28 38.82
N ASP A 672 20.16 19.60 39.94
CA ASP A 672 19.81 20.30 41.18
C ASP A 672 21.06 21.15 41.54
N GLY A 673 20.96 22.44 41.27
CA GLY A 673 22.02 23.36 41.66
C GLY A 673 22.32 23.09 43.15
N GLY A 674 23.39 22.35 43.35
CA GLY A 674 23.90 22.18 44.72
C GLY A 674 24.10 23.59 45.25
N ALA A 675 23.20 24.03 46.09
CA ALA A 675 23.46 25.15 46.96
C ALA A 675 24.68 24.76 47.80
N SER A 676 25.87 24.96 47.21
CA SER A 676 27.07 25.09 48.01
C SER A 676 26.88 26.37 48.80
N GLY A 677 26.26 26.20 49.99
CA GLY A 677 26.23 27.23 50.98
C GLY A 677 27.67 27.67 51.31
N GLU A 678 27.95 28.91 51.10
CA GLU A 678 28.85 29.66 51.95
C GLU A 678 28.01 30.60 52.82
#